data_e6a6a2ee399fa7f9ea5f8f9c681a5fa2
#
_entry.id   e6a6a2ee399fa7f9ea5f8f9c681a5fa2
#
_cell.length_a   1.000
_cell.length_b   1.000
_cell.length_c   1.000
_cell.angle_alpha   90.00
_cell.angle_beta   90.00
_cell.angle_gamma   90.00
#
_symmetry.space_group_name_H-M   'P 1'
#
loop_
_entity.id
_entity.type
_entity.pdbx_description
1 polymer ?
#
loop_
_entity_poly.entity_id
_entity_poly.type
_entity_poly.pdbx_seq_one_letter_code
_entity_poly.pdbx_strand_id
1 'polypeptide(L)'
;MPSRENFKSFIPASRSIPELTLKAILVGALLAIILGSANAYLGLYAGMTVSAVIPGAVMAFAVLRPFKGTILEVNIGMMGAAAGEALAAGVIFTIPAIVLLGTWTEIHYIETTIIAALGGILGVLWMVPLRRALIIKTDLPFPEGVAVAAVLTTTVGDIEADKKKSGSGVSGIWLMVGVALGGLLKFGQVALNAFAGQIHQIVQIGKFNIGGGQNEGVLYGGVATSPALLAVGWIIGPRIASFVFVGGLIGWVILAPLIALATGLPSPTPAEYADVLSFGAGNFDAGSLIWGFYQIWGDYIRYIGVGAMVVGGLWTIFTLRQNLSSGIKEAIAGLKGGQIEAKKRTDDDLNFKWVFLAIGALTIPVFLLYAWVSNEWAISGIMAIFAILFAFIASAIAGYMAGLLGSSNNPISGVTVSVLLITSLILLGFGLSGDVGAYGVAILIAAVICCAAAISGDVLQSMTCGQMIGATPKNQQIAEIIGVLAAAPILALVVSALDQAYHIGSTNLPAPQAFLMSGIVRGVLGGEMVWPFVIAGMVLAFVLILIDLPVLPVAIGIYLPFTLAIPIFSGGIVRHFTNKRIEKSFGSADEEQISEWELAIKQTDVKPKEKIIRTGLLLTAGLIAGEALTGVLVAFLIIGGINLAIFDFAPVLPGLLLWLFIALLLFYIPLREIFAKDE
;
A
#
# COMPACT_ATOMS: atom_id res chain seq x y z
N MET A 1 32.88 3.31 -9.15
CA MET A 1 32.45 3.94 -7.91
C MET A 1 33.09 3.17 -6.75
N PRO A 2 33.51 3.79 -5.64
CA PRO A 2 34.00 3.05 -4.49
C PRO A 2 32.89 2.11 -3.98
N SER A 3 33.23 0.83 -3.75
CA SER A 3 32.29 -0.15 -3.25
C SER A 3 31.68 0.34 -1.93
N ARG A 4 30.36 0.18 -1.74
CA ARG A 4 29.66 0.57 -0.51
C ARG A 4 30.19 -0.14 0.74
N GLU A 5 31.03 -1.15 0.59
CA GLU A 5 31.76 -1.82 1.67
C GLU A 5 32.66 -0.87 2.48
N ASN A 6 33.17 0.23 1.87
CA ASN A 6 34.02 1.23 2.52
C ASN A 6 33.25 2.50 2.91
N PHE A 7 31.94 2.50 2.83
CA PHE A 7 31.12 3.66 3.19
C PHE A 7 31.27 4.02 4.67
N LYS A 8 31.52 5.30 4.97
CA LYS A 8 31.61 5.80 6.34
C LYS A 8 30.25 6.24 6.84
N SER A 9 29.63 5.43 7.71
CA SER A 9 28.35 5.75 8.32
C SER A 9 28.43 6.99 9.25
N PHE A 10 27.29 7.66 9.47
CA PHE A 10 27.15 8.83 10.34
C PHE A 10 27.65 8.56 11.77
N ILE A 11 27.21 7.46 12.38
CA ILE A 11 27.78 6.94 13.63
C ILE A 11 28.83 5.89 13.26
N PRO A 12 30.13 6.13 13.55
CA PRO A 12 31.18 5.17 13.21
C PRO A 12 30.94 3.80 13.85
N ALA A 13 31.34 2.73 13.17
CA ALA A 13 31.20 1.34 13.67
C ALA A 13 31.92 1.11 15.01
N SER A 14 32.97 1.91 15.31
CA SER A 14 33.72 1.87 16.58
C SER A 14 32.97 2.49 17.76
N ARG A 15 31.94 3.33 17.49
CA ARG A 15 31.15 4.00 18.54
C ARG A 15 29.88 3.20 18.81
N SER A 16 29.64 2.82 20.07
CA SER A 16 28.40 2.20 20.53
C SER A 16 27.57 3.22 21.30
N ILE A 17 26.33 3.43 20.86
CA ILE A 17 25.33 4.26 21.53
C ILE A 17 24.06 3.42 21.75
N PRO A 18 23.14 3.79 22.66
CA PRO A 18 21.89 3.07 22.85
C PRO A 18 21.11 2.89 21.53
N GLU A 19 20.67 1.67 21.26
CA GLU A 19 20.01 1.29 20.00
C GLU A 19 18.74 0.48 20.28
N LEU A 20 18.85 -0.82 20.56
CA LEU A 20 17.74 -1.72 20.84
C LEU A 20 17.33 -1.61 22.32
N THR A 21 16.69 -0.50 22.69
CA THR A 21 16.20 -0.25 24.04
C THR A 21 14.70 -0.56 24.14
N LEU A 22 14.22 -0.83 25.36
CA LEU A 22 12.80 -1.13 25.58
C LEU A 22 11.88 0.01 25.08
N LYS A 23 12.27 1.29 25.30
CA LYS A 23 11.48 2.44 24.81
C LYS A 23 11.41 2.48 23.28
N ALA A 24 12.52 2.17 22.57
CA ALA A 24 12.55 2.13 21.12
C ALA A 24 11.69 0.97 20.57
N ILE A 25 11.74 -0.20 21.21
CA ILE A 25 10.92 -1.36 20.86
C ILE A 25 9.45 -1.08 21.06
N LEU A 26 9.05 -0.49 22.21
CA LEU A 26 7.66 -0.16 22.50
C LEU A 26 7.11 0.88 21.51
N VAL A 27 7.92 1.89 21.16
CA VAL A 27 7.53 2.88 20.14
C VAL A 27 7.40 2.21 18.77
N GLY A 28 8.33 1.35 18.38
CA GLY A 28 8.25 0.59 17.13
C GLY A 28 7.00 -0.30 17.04
N ALA A 29 6.69 -1.04 18.11
CA ALA A 29 5.51 -1.89 18.18
C ALA A 29 4.21 -1.06 18.12
N LEU A 30 4.14 0.07 18.84
CA LEU A 30 3.00 0.98 18.80
C LEU A 30 2.79 1.56 17.40
N LEU A 31 3.87 2.02 16.77
CA LEU A 31 3.79 2.57 15.41
C LEU A 31 3.47 1.51 14.37
N ALA A 32 3.93 0.26 14.55
CA ALA A 32 3.56 -0.88 13.71
C ALA A 32 2.03 -1.09 13.69
N ILE A 33 1.41 -1.04 14.87
CA ILE A 33 -0.04 -1.15 15.03
C ILE A 33 -0.75 0.02 14.34
N ILE A 34 -0.33 1.25 14.63
CA ILE A 34 -0.98 2.46 14.12
C ILE A 34 -0.89 2.54 12.60
N LEU A 35 0.31 2.44 12.04
CA LEU A 35 0.53 2.61 10.60
C LEU A 35 0.08 1.38 9.81
N GLY A 36 0.18 0.18 10.39
CA GLY A 36 -0.40 -1.04 9.82
C GLY A 36 -1.93 -0.95 9.69
N SER A 37 -2.62 -0.48 10.74
CA SER A 37 -4.07 -0.27 10.72
C SER A 37 -4.48 0.79 9.69
N ALA A 38 -3.73 1.88 9.59
CA ALA A 38 -3.98 2.92 8.60
C ALA A 38 -3.83 2.39 7.17
N ASN A 39 -2.77 1.62 6.91
CA ASN A 39 -2.56 1.00 5.60
C ASN A 39 -3.58 -0.09 5.28
N ALA A 40 -4.07 -0.83 6.28
CA ALA A 40 -5.13 -1.81 6.08
C ALA A 40 -6.41 -1.13 5.55
N TYR A 41 -6.84 -0.04 6.17
CA TYR A 41 -7.98 0.74 5.68
C TYR A 41 -7.74 1.30 4.27
N LEU A 42 -6.62 1.99 4.06
CA LEU A 42 -6.30 2.62 2.78
C LEU A 42 -6.24 1.60 1.64
N GLY A 43 -5.59 0.46 1.87
CA GLY A 43 -5.43 -0.55 0.84
C GLY A 43 -6.72 -1.28 0.49
N LEU A 44 -7.61 -1.52 1.45
CA LEU A 44 -8.95 -2.03 1.17
C LEU A 44 -9.82 -0.98 0.45
N TYR A 45 -9.65 0.30 0.77
CA TYR A 45 -10.42 1.38 0.17
C TYR A 45 -9.93 1.74 -1.25
N ALA A 46 -8.62 1.98 -1.41
CA ALA A 46 -8.03 2.48 -2.65
C ALA A 46 -7.21 1.45 -3.45
N GLY A 47 -6.99 0.26 -2.91
CA GLY A 47 -6.20 -0.81 -3.56
C GLY A 47 -4.70 -0.57 -3.60
N MET A 48 -4.20 0.36 -2.79
CA MET A 48 -2.78 0.70 -2.70
C MET A 48 -2.37 1.00 -1.26
N THR A 49 -1.11 0.80 -0.96
CA THR A 49 -0.49 1.13 0.33
C THR A 49 0.54 2.25 0.16
N VAL A 50 0.88 2.92 1.23
CA VAL A 50 1.87 4.02 1.24
C VAL A 50 2.95 3.67 2.24
N SER A 51 4.22 3.73 1.81
CA SER A 51 5.36 3.42 2.65
C SER A 51 5.40 4.27 3.93
N ALA A 52 5.55 3.62 5.06
CA ALA A 52 5.66 4.25 6.37
C ALA A 52 7.10 4.62 6.76
N VAL A 53 8.09 4.40 5.92
CA VAL A 53 9.51 4.61 6.28
C VAL A 53 9.77 6.06 6.70
N ILE A 54 9.32 7.04 5.91
CA ILE A 54 9.48 8.46 6.25
C ILE A 54 8.57 8.89 7.41
N PRO A 55 7.24 8.68 7.37
CA PRO A 55 6.38 9.06 8.48
C PRO A 55 6.71 8.32 9.77
N GLY A 56 7.05 7.04 9.70
CA GLY A 56 7.48 6.24 10.84
C GLY A 56 8.74 6.78 11.51
N ALA A 57 9.74 7.22 10.74
CA ALA A 57 10.94 7.86 11.29
C ALA A 57 10.62 9.15 12.03
N VAL A 58 9.77 10.01 11.45
CA VAL A 58 9.38 11.30 12.05
C VAL A 58 8.53 11.07 13.31
N MET A 59 7.60 10.14 13.29
CA MET A 59 6.77 9.79 14.45
C MET A 59 7.63 9.18 15.57
N ALA A 60 8.51 8.23 15.24
CA ALA A 60 9.44 7.64 16.21
C ALA A 60 10.32 8.72 16.84
N PHE A 61 10.85 9.66 16.05
CA PHE A 61 11.61 10.80 16.57
C PHE A 61 10.77 11.66 17.49
N ALA A 62 9.56 12.04 17.10
CA ALA A 62 8.68 12.89 17.90
C ALA A 62 8.36 12.26 19.26
N VAL A 63 8.09 10.95 19.30
CA VAL A 63 7.78 10.22 20.54
C VAL A 63 9.03 9.98 21.39
N LEU A 64 10.18 9.68 20.79
CA LEU A 64 11.42 9.39 21.54
C LEU A 64 12.16 10.65 22.00
N ARG A 65 11.94 11.81 21.37
CA ARG A 65 12.61 13.07 21.71
C ARG A 65 12.48 13.48 23.18
N PRO A 66 11.29 13.47 23.83
CA PRO A 66 11.15 13.77 25.25
C PRO A 66 11.95 12.83 26.15
N PHE A 67 12.18 11.60 25.72
CA PHE A 67 12.95 10.58 26.43
C PHE A 67 14.43 10.56 26.05
N LYS A 68 14.94 11.62 25.42
CA LYS A 68 16.33 11.75 24.94
C LYS A 68 16.76 10.56 24.08
N GLY A 69 15.90 10.16 23.14
CA GLY A 69 16.19 9.06 22.22
C GLY A 69 17.37 9.38 21.31
N THR A 70 18.25 8.38 21.09
CA THR A 70 19.34 8.48 20.13
C THR A 70 18.84 8.30 18.71
N ILE A 71 19.64 8.69 17.71
CA ILE A 71 19.32 8.45 16.29
C ILE A 71 19.11 6.97 15.99
N LEU A 72 19.87 6.07 16.66
CA LEU A 72 19.74 4.63 16.47
C LEU A 72 18.46 4.07 17.12
N GLU A 73 18.04 4.60 18.27
CA GLU A 73 16.74 4.26 18.88
C GLU A 73 15.57 4.71 18.00
N VAL A 74 15.67 5.88 17.35
CA VAL A 74 14.65 6.36 16.39
C VAL A 74 14.60 5.43 15.18
N ASN A 75 15.74 4.96 14.68
CA ASN A 75 15.79 3.97 13.60
C ASN A 75 15.10 2.66 14.00
N ILE A 76 15.32 2.15 15.21
CA ILE A 76 14.62 0.95 15.72
C ILE A 76 13.10 1.16 15.76
N GLY A 77 12.64 2.32 16.24
CA GLY A 77 11.22 2.67 16.21
C GLY A 77 10.64 2.71 14.79
N MET A 78 11.39 3.28 13.84
CA MET A 78 11.03 3.29 12.42
C MET A 78 10.98 1.88 11.82
N MET A 79 11.93 0.99 12.18
CA MET A 79 11.97 -0.39 11.68
C MET A 79 10.69 -1.16 12.06
N GLY A 80 10.28 -1.06 13.34
CA GLY A 80 9.02 -1.66 13.78
C GLY A 80 7.81 -1.09 13.02
N ALA A 81 7.76 0.23 12.85
CA ALA A 81 6.69 0.91 12.12
C ALA A 81 6.58 0.42 10.67
N ALA A 82 7.71 0.35 9.95
CA ALA A 82 7.76 -0.10 8.57
C ALA A 82 7.34 -1.58 8.42
N ALA A 83 7.74 -2.44 9.36
CA ALA A 83 7.35 -3.85 9.36
C ALA A 83 5.83 -4.03 9.52
N GLY A 84 5.18 -3.27 10.42
CA GLY A 84 3.73 -3.35 10.61
C GLY A 84 2.93 -2.82 9.41
N GLU A 85 3.39 -1.74 8.82
CA GLU A 85 2.81 -1.14 7.62
C GLU A 85 2.91 -2.08 6.41
N ALA A 86 4.09 -2.59 6.14
CA ALA A 86 4.33 -3.51 5.03
C ALA A 86 3.53 -4.81 5.18
N LEU A 87 3.40 -5.33 6.41
CA LEU A 87 2.60 -6.52 6.69
C LEU A 87 1.13 -6.33 6.29
N ALA A 88 0.58 -5.12 6.48
CA ALA A 88 -0.79 -4.81 6.09
C ALA A 88 -1.04 -5.10 4.60
N ALA A 89 -0.10 -4.75 3.70
CA ALA A 89 -0.23 -5.00 2.27
C ALA A 89 -0.44 -6.50 1.97
N GLY A 90 0.33 -7.37 2.63
CA GLY A 90 0.20 -8.81 2.45
C GLY A 90 -1.17 -9.36 2.87
N VAL A 91 -1.68 -8.88 4.00
CA VAL A 91 -2.97 -9.33 4.57
C VAL A 91 -4.14 -8.83 3.71
N ILE A 92 -4.21 -7.53 3.41
CA ILE A 92 -5.38 -6.93 2.76
C ILE A 92 -5.50 -7.25 1.28
N PHE A 93 -4.40 -7.62 0.60
CA PHE A 93 -4.47 -8.02 -0.80
C PHE A 93 -4.95 -9.46 -0.99
N THR A 94 -4.88 -10.28 0.06
CA THR A 94 -5.13 -11.72 -0.03
C THR A 94 -6.27 -12.20 0.87
N ILE A 95 -6.20 -12.00 2.18
CA ILE A 95 -7.17 -12.57 3.12
C ILE A 95 -8.64 -12.23 2.79
N PRO A 96 -9.01 -10.98 2.45
CA PRO A 96 -10.39 -10.66 2.09
C PRO A 96 -10.89 -11.44 0.86
N ALA A 97 -9.98 -11.91 -0.01
CA ALA A 97 -10.37 -12.73 -1.16
C ALA A 97 -10.99 -14.06 -0.75
N ILE A 98 -10.64 -14.61 0.43
CA ILE A 98 -11.22 -15.87 0.93
C ILE A 98 -12.70 -15.67 1.26
N VAL A 99 -13.07 -14.52 1.81
CA VAL A 99 -14.47 -14.15 2.06
C VAL A 99 -15.21 -13.92 0.75
N LEU A 100 -14.60 -13.17 -0.19
CA LEU A 100 -15.16 -12.94 -1.52
C LEU A 100 -15.36 -14.24 -2.32
N LEU A 101 -14.58 -15.28 -2.06
CA LEU A 101 -14.73 -16.62 -2.64
C LEU A 101 -15.84 -17.44 -1.97
N GLY A 102 -16.32 -17.03 -0.80
CA GLY A 102 -17.28 -17.79 0.00
C GLY A 102 -16.67 -18.99 0.74
N THR A 103 -15.32 -19.10 0.77
CA THR A 103 -14.61 -20.15 1.53
C THR A 103 -14.73 -19.88 3.04
N TRP A 104 -14.66 -18.62 3.44
CA TRP A 104 -14.96 -18.15 4.79
C TRP A 104 -16.20 -17.26 4.75
N THR A 105 -17.04 -17.36 5.81
CA THR A 105 -18.22 -16.50 5.99
C THR A 105 -17.85 -15.14 6.59
N GLU A 106 -16.74 -15.08 7.29
CA GLU A 106 -16.19 -13.88 7.94
C GLU A 106 -14.66 -14.01 8.04
N ILE A 107 -13.97 -12.95 8.36
CA ILE A 107 -12.51 -12.97 8.56
C ILE A 107 -12.18 -13.74 9.83
N HIS A 108 -11.50 -14.87 9.70
CA HIS A 108 -11.07 -15.69 10.82
C HIS A 108 -9.85 -15.06 11.51
N TYR A 109 -10.04 -14.61 12.75
CA TYR A 109 -9.04 -13.85 13.50
C TYR A 109 -7.73 -14.63 13.73
N ILE A 110 -7.83 -15.89 14.18
CA ILE A 110 -6.65 -16.70 14.56
C ILE A 110 -5.83 -17.06 13.32
N GLU A 111 -6.48 -17.59 12.29
CA GLU A 111 -5.83 -17.99 11.04
C GLU A 111 -5.17 -16.79 10.35
N THR A 112 -5.85 -15.65 10.28
CA THR A 112 -5.31 -14.41 9.71
C THR A 112 -4.09 -13.93 10.50
N THR A 113 -4.15 -13.96 11.83
CA THR A 113 -3.02 -13.60 12.69
C THR A 113 -1.82 -14.50 12.45
N ILE A 114 -2.04 -15.82 12.39
CA ILE A 114 -0.98 -16.80 12.15
C ILE A 114 -0.35 -16.61 10.77
N ILE A 115 -1.16 -16.43 9.73
CA ILE A 115 -0.70 -16.21 8.35
C ILE A 115 0.17 -14.95 8.27
N ALA A 116 -0.34 -13.85 8.80
CA ALA A 116 0.37 -12.58 8.82
C ALA A 116 1.71 -12.70 9.57
N ALA A 117 1.72 -13.32 10.76
CA ALA A 117 2.92 -13.53 11.54
C ALA A 117 3.93 -14.43 10.82
N LEU A 118 3.48 -15.58 10.27
CA LEU A 118 4.35 -16.52 9.57
C LEU A 118 4.95 -15.89 8.31
N GLY A 119 4.13 -15.26 7.47
CA GLY A 119 4.59 -14.59 6.26
C GLY A 119 5.52 -13.43 6.57
N GLY A 120 5.17 -12.59 7.56
CA GLY A 120 6.01 -11.46 7.96
C GLY A 120 7.36 -11.89 8.53
N ILE A 121 7.39 -12.85 9.46
CA ILE A 121 8.65 -13.39 10.02
C ILE A 121 9.49 -14.03 8.91
N LEU A 122 8.86 -14.79 8.00
CA LEU A 122 9.55 -15.41 6.87
C LEU A 122 10.21 -14.34 5.98
N GLY A 123 9.52 -13.21 5.72
CA GLY A 123 10.07 -12.08 4.98
C GLY A 123 11.30 -11.48 5.66
N VAL A 124 11.23 -11.22 6.97
CA VAL A 124 12.38 -10.72 7.75
C VAL A 124 13.56 -11.72 7.70
N LEU A 125 13.30 -13.02 7.87
CA LEU A 125 14.35 -14.04 7.84
C LEU A 125 15.02 -14.16 6.46
N TRP A 126 14.26 -14.11 5.36
CA TRP A 126 14.82 -14.10 4.01
C TRP A 126 15.57 -12.82 3.70
N MET A 127 15.24 -11.72 4.38
CA MET A 127 15.96 -10.46 4.26
C MET A 127 17.40 -10.52 4.78
N VAL A 128 17.71 -11.36 5.77
CA VAL A 128 19.04 -11.42 6.34
C VAL A 128 20.12 -11.71 5.29
N PRO A 129 20.00 -12.76 4.45
CA PRO A 129 20.96 -12.98 3.36
C PRO A 129 20.84 -11.94 2.23
N LEU A 130 19.61 -11.42 1.95
CA LEU A 130 19.36 -10.47 0.88
C LEU A 130 19.96 -9.08 1.16
N ARG A 131 20.03 -8.64 2.41
CA ARG A 131 20.59 -7.35 2.80
C ARG A 131 22.00 -7.12 2.22
N ARG A 132 22.91 -8.06 2.45
CA ARG A 132 24.29 -7.91 1.94
C ARG A 132 24.33 -7.93 0.43
N ALA A 133 23.53 -8.81 -0.19
CA ALA A 133 23.47 -8.94 -1.63
C ALA A 133 22.96 -7.67 -2.28
N LEU A 134 21.86 -7.06 -1.76
CA LEU A 134 21.16 -5.97 -2.41
C LEU A 134 21.61 -4.57 -1.93
N ILE A 135 21.96 -4.39 -0.64
CA ILE A 135 22.34 -3.06 -0.12
C ILE A 135 23.86 -2.83 -0.29
N ILE A 136 24.70 -3.82 0.02
CA ILE A 136 26.15 -3.62 0.08
C ILE A 136 26.83 -3.87 -1.26
N LYS A 137 26.42 -4.95 -1.98
CA LYS A 137 27.10 -5.41 -3.19
C LYS A 137 26.53 -4.85 -4.49
N THR A 138 25.40 -4.13 -4.46
CA THR A 138 24.81 -3.49 -5.63
C THR A 138 24.85 -1.97 -5.51
N ASP A 139 24.66 -1.30 -6.65
CA ASP A 139 24.49 0.15 -6.72
C ASP A 139 23.02 0.57 -6.76
N LEU A 140 22.11 -0.24 -6.17
CA LEU A 140 20.69 0.10 -6.09
C LEU A 140 20.47 1.40 -5.31
N PRO A 141 19.70 2.36 -5.80
CA PRO A 141 19.59 3.70 -5.22
C PRO A 141 18.94 3.71 -3.83
N PHE A 142 17.98 2.84 -3.56
CA PHE A 142 17.19 2.84 -2.31
C PHE A 142 16.67 4.24 -1.93
N PRO A 143 15.88 4.91 -2.78
CA PRO A 143 15.59 6.33 -2.68
C PRO A 143 14.90 6.74 -1.37
N GLU A 144 14.00 5.93 -0.83
CA GLU A 144 13.32 6.23 0.43
C GLU A 144 14.26 6.07 1.62
N GLY A 145 15.09 5.03 1.65
CA GLY A 145 16.09 4.81 2.69
C GLY A 145 17.12 5.93 2.78
N VAL A 146 17.60 6.40 1.62
CA VAL A 146 18.51 7.56 1.52
C VAL A 146 17.83 8.83 2.02
N ALA A 147 16.59 9.08 1.59
CA ALA A 147 15.83 10.25 2.03
C ALA A 147 15.62 10.28 3.55
N VAL A 148 15.30 9.12 4.15
CA VAL A 148 15.13 9.03 5.61
C VAL A 148 16.45 9.19 6.36
N ALA A 149 17.54 8.64 5.85
CA ALA A 149 18.86 8.85 6.44
C ALA A 149 19.21 10.34 6.48
N ALA A 150 18.98 11.07 5.39
CA ALA A 150 19.15 12.53 5.34
C ALA A 150 18.25 13.25 6.36
N VAL A 151 17.00 12.80 6.51
CA VAL A 151 16.06 13.34 7.50
C VAL A 151 16.57 13.14 8.93
N LEU A 152 16.99 11.91 9.27
CA LEU A 152 17.44 11.59 10.63
C LEU A 152 18.75 12.29 10.97
N THR A 153 19.72 12.32 10.07
CA THR A 153 21.02 12.98 10.30
C THR A 153 20.88 14.48 10.48
N THR A 154 20.02 15.16 9.73
CA THR A 154 19.77 16.59 9.89
C THR A 154 18.93 16.91 11.13
N THR A 155 17.98 16.07 11.51
CA THR A 155 17.05 16.35 12.62
C THR A 155 17.66 16.03 13.98
N VAL A 156 18.46 14.98 14.09
CA VAL A 156 19.07 14.51 15.34
C VAL A 156 20.50 15.02 15.49
N GLY A 157 21.23 15.22 14.40
CA GLY A 157 22.59 15.77 14.40
C GLY A 157 22.66 17.17 15.03
N ASP A 158 21.64 18.01 14.82
CA ASP A 158 21.53 19.33 15.44
C ASP A 158 21.38 19.28 16.96
N ILE A 159 20.87 18.19 17.53
CA ILE A 159 20.71 18.02 18.99
C ILE A 159 22.05 17.63 19.67
N GLU A 160 22.89 16.86 18.97
CA GLU A 160 24.21 16.45 19.51
C GLU A 160 25.29 17.53 19.30
N ALA A 161 25.16 18.38 18.27
CA ALA A 161 26.20 19.34 17.88
C ALA A 161 26.08 20.71 18.55
N ASP A 162 24.88 21.17 18.94
CA ASP A 162 24.76 22.48 19.58
C ASP A 162 23.46 22.70 20.38
N LYS A 163 23.61 23.14 21.64
CA LYS A 163 22.49 23.50 22.52
C LYS A 163 21.78 24.82 22.10
N LYS A 164 22.09 25.42 20.95
CA LYS A 164 21.66 26.76 20.58
C LYS A 164 20.91 26.96 19.27
N LYS A 165 20.70 25.95 18.43
CA LYS A 165 19.90 26.13 17.22
C LYS A 165 18.62 25.28 17.26
N SER A 166 17.64 25.78 17.98
CA SER A 166 16.25 25.30 17.95
C SER A 166 15.58 25.78 16.65
N GLY A 167 15.77 25.05 15.55
CA GLY A 167 15.20 25.41 14.25
C GLY A 167 14.40 24.35 13.52
N SER A 168 14.52 23.08 13.91
CA SER A 168 13.96 21.96 13.10
C SER A 168 12.67 21.33 13.64
N GLY A 169 12.01 21.93 14.62
CA GLY A 169 10.72 21.48 15.14
C GLY A 169 9.53 21.56 14.15
N VAL A 170 9.75 22.15 12.98
CA VAL A 170 8.71 22.46 11.98
C VAL A 170 8.25 21.22 11.20
N SER A 171 9.10 20.19 11.03
CA SER A 171 8.78 19.04 10.18
C SER A 171 7.68 18.15 10.73
N GLY A 172 7.71 17.80 12.02
CA GLY A 172 6.72 16.90 12.63
C GLY A 172 5.34 17.54 12.81
N ILE A 173 5.27 18.87 12.88
CA ILE A 173 3.99 19.59 13.06
C ILE A 173 3.05 19.39 11.87
N TRP A 174 3.59 19.32 10.64
CA TRP A 174 2.77 19.14 9.45
C TRP A 174 2.19 17.74 9.34
N LEU A 175 2.88 16.72 9.84
CA LEU A 175 2.33 15.38 10.00
C LEU A 175 1.13 15.40 10.96
N MET A 176 1.28 16.02 12.13
CA MET A 176 0.20 16.12 13.13
C MET A 176 -0.98 16.95 12.63
N VAL A 177 -0.71 18.05 11.92
CA VAL A 177 -1.77 18.86 11.26
C VAL A 177 -2.52 18.01 10.24
N GLY A 178 -1.81 17.21 9.43
CA GLY A 178 -2.41 16.28 8.48
C GLY A 178 -3.29 15.24 9.19
N VAL A 179 -2.79 14.61 10.25
CA VAL A 179 -3.55 13.63 11.06
C VAL A 179 -4.83 14.26 11.62
N ALA A 180 -4.73 15.44 12.20
CA ALA A 180 -5.89 16.13 12.75
C ALA A 180 -6.92 16.49 11.66
N LEU A 181 -6.49 17.05 10.54
CA LEU A 181 -7.38 17.42 9.44
C LEU A 181 -8.03 16.20 8.79
N GLY A 182 -7.25 15.17 8.45
CA GLY A 182 -7.77 13.94 7.85
C GLY A 182 -8.75 13.22 8.79
N GLY A 183 -8.40 13.13 10.08
CA GLY A 183 -9.22 12.50 11.10
C GLY A 183 -10.53 13.24 11.36
N LEU A 184 -10.49 14.55 11.56
CA LEU A 184 -11.69 15.37 11.81
C LEU A 184 -12.66 15.33 10.62
N LEU A 185 -12.14 15.41 9.39
CA LEU A 185 -12.98 15.32 8.20
C LEU A 185 -13.62 13.95 8.07
N LYS A 186 -12.88 12.86 8.26
CA LYS A 186 -13.43 11.50 8.21
C LYS A 186 -14.46 11.26 9.31
N PHE A 187 -14.20 11.76 10.52
CA PHE A 187 -15.17 11.67 11.61
C PHE A 187 -16.46 12.43 11.28
N GLY A 188 -16.35 13.63 10.75
CA GLY A 188 -17.50 14.41 10.28
C GLY A 188 -18.29 13.71 9.17
N GLN A 189 -17.62 13.06 8.23
CA GLN A 189 -18.25 12.33 7.13
C GLN A 189 -18.99 11.08 7.59
N VAL A 190 -18.33 10.21 8.33
CA VAL A 190 -18.82 8.83 8.57
C VAL A 190 -19.49 8.70 9.93
N ALA A 191 -18.92 9.27 10.99
CA ALA A 191 -19.52 9.17 12.33
C ALA A 191 -20.69 10.12 12.51
N LEU A 192 -20.50 11.39 12.12
CA LEU A 192 -21.53 12.43 12.32
C LEU A 192 -22.51 12.54 11.14
N ASN A 193 -22.20 11.97 9.99
CA ASN A 193 -22.93 12.17 8.74
C ASN A 193 -23.19 13.67 8.43
N ALA A 194 -22.24 14.54 8.84
CA ALA A 194 -22.37 15.99 8.80
C ALA A 194 -22.25 16.56 7.39
N PHE A 195 -21.59 15.83 6.48
CA PHE A 195 -21.46 16.16 5.07
C PHE A 195 -21.09 14.92 4.24
N ALA A 196 -21.46 14.95 2.96
CA ALA A 196 -21.34 13.82 2.08
C ALA A 196 -19.86 13.43 1.84
N GLY A 197 -19.54 12.14 2.04
CA GLY A 197 -18.23 11.56 1.73
C GLY A 197 -18.05 11.24 0.25
N GLN A 198 -19.15 11.06 -0.47
CA GLN A 198 -19.19 10.87 -1.92
C GLN A 198 -20.32 11.71 -2.53
N ILE A 199 -20.08 12.22 -3.72
CA ILE A 199 -21.03 13.02 -4.48
C ILE A 199 -21.24 12.29 -5.80
N HIS A 200 -22.49 12.04 -6.15
CA HIS A 200 -22.87 11.37 -7.37
C HIS A 200 -23.71 12.29 -8.24
N GLN A 201 -23.46 12.27 -9.55
CA GLN A 201 -24.24 12.96 -10.55
C GLN A 201 -24.50 12.01 -11.71
N ILE A 202 -25.74 11.98 -12.20
CA ILE A 202 -26.13 11.22 -13.36
C ILE A 202 -26.88 12.11 -14.32
N VAL A 203 -26.59 12.00 -15.62
CA VAL A 203 -27.21 12.77 -16.68
C VAL A 203 -27.83 11.81 -17.69
N GLN A 204 -29.13 11.90 -17.89
CA GLN A 204 -29.82 11.16 -18.94
C GLN A 204 -29.64 11.89 -20.27
N ILE A 205 -29.08 11.18 -21.27
CA ILE A 205 -28.86 11.74 -22.62
C ILE A 205 -30.08 11.56 -23.52
N GLY A 206 -30.86 10.50 -23.28
CA GLY A 206 -32.05 10.16 -24.06
C GLY A 206 -32.33 8.67 -24.09
N LYS A 207 -33.42 8.29 -24.80
CA LYS A 207 -33.78 6.88 -25.00
C LYS A 207 -33.37 6.44 -26.39
N PHE A 208 -32.71 5.33 -26.49
CA PHE A 208 -32.20 4.76 -27.74
C PHE A 208 -32.82 3.38 -27.99
N ASN A 209 -33.20 3.10 -29.22
CA ASN A 209 -33.70 1.79 -29.63
C ASN A 209 -32.52 0.92 -30.06
N ILE A 210 -32.03 0.06 -29.17
CA ILE A 210 -30.92 -0.86 -29.44
C ILE A 210 -31.33 -2.27 -29.01
N GLY A 211 -31.10 -3.25 -29.87
CA GLY A 211 -31.38 -4.68 -29.53
C GLY A 211 -32.88 -5.03 -29.41
N GLY A 212 -33.78 -4.22 -29.93
CA GLY A 212 -35.24 -4.44 -29.85
C GLY A 212 -35.92 -3.92 -28.59
N GLY A 213 -35.18 -3.23 -27.70
CA GLY A 213 -35.67 -2.52 -26.51
C GLY A 213 -35.36 -1.02 -26.53
N GLN A 214 -36.12 -0.26 -25.75
CA GLN A 214 -35.79 1.16 -25.48
C GLN A 214 -34.90 1.21 -24.24
N ASN A 215 -33.60 1.47 -24.43
CA ASN A 215 -32.64 1.63 -23.35
C ASN A 215 -32.28 3.10 -23.12
N GLU A 216 -32.07 3.47 -21.88
CA GLU A 216 -31.72 4.83 -21.50
C GLU A 216 -30.20 5.06 -21.65
N GLY A 217 -29.84 6.10 -22.41
CA GLY A 217 -28.48 6.59 -22.45
C GLY A 217 -28.19 7.43 -21.20
N VAL A 218 -27.24 7.05 -20.43
CA VAL A 218 -26.86 7.73 -19.17
C VAL A 218 -25.36 7.98 -19.13
N LEU A 219 -24.96 9.12 -18.57
CA LEU A 219 -23.59 9.43 -18.20
C LEU A 219 -23.51 9.60 -16.69
N TYR A 220 -22.49 9.03 -16.10
CA TYR A 220 -22.23 9.12 -14.68
C TYR A 220 -20.94 9.90 -14.39
N GLY A 221 -20.98 10.72 -13.35
CA GLY A 221 -19.83 11.40 -12.75
C GLY A 221 -19.97 11.42 -11.24
N GLY A 222 -18.87 11.48 -10.53
CA GLY A 222 -18.91 11.56 -9.08
C GLY A 222 -17.53 11.79 -8.48
N VAL A 223 -17.48 12.30 -7.26
CA VAL A 223 -16.25 12.59 -6.54
C VAL A 223 -16.36 12.17 -5.08
N ALA A 224 -15.36 11.43 -4.60
CA ALA A 224 -15.19 11.20 -3.17
C ALA A 224 -14.46 12.39 -2.54
N THR A 225 -15.01 12.94 -1.47
CA THR A 225 -14.42 14.07 -0.74
C THR A 225 -13.40 13.62 0.30
N SER A 226 -12.56 12.64 -0.09
CA SER A 226 -11.54 12.01 0.76
C SER A 226 -10.22 12.80 0.73
N PRO A 227 -9.74 13.30 1.89
CA PRO A 227 -8.42 13.88 2.02
C PRO A 227 -7.29 12.88 1.74
N ALA A 228 -7.48 11.60 2.11
CA ALA A 228 -6.48 10.56 1.88
C ALA A 228 -6.26 10.28 0.41
N LEU A 229 -7.32 10.20 -0.40
CA LEU A 229 -7.20 9.98 -1.86
C LEU A 229 -6.53 11.17 -2.56
N LEU A 230 -6.83 12.39 -2.12
CA LEU A 230 -6.14 13.60 -2.61
C LEU A 230 -4.65 13.54 -2.26
N ALA A 231 -4.32 13.15 -1.03
CA ALA A 231 -2.95 12.98 -0.56
C ALA A 231 -2.22 11.86 -1.31
N VAL A 232 -2.87 10.71 -1.58
CA VAL A 232 -2.33 9.64 -2.42
C VAL A 232 -1.97 10.17 -3.80
N GLY A 233 -2.88 10.91 -4.45
CA GLY A 233 -2.62 11.51 -5.77
C GLY A 233 -1.41 12.46 -5.76
N TRP A 234 -1.24 13.23 -4.68
CA TRP A 234 -0.07 14.10 -4.50
C TRP A 234 1.23 13.29 -4.37
N ILE A 235 1.23 12.16 -3.64
CA ILE A 235 2.40 11.29 -3.44
C ILE A 235 2.81 10.59 -4.73
N ILE A 236 1.88 9.90 -5.41
CA ILE A 236 2.17 9.15 -6.64
C ILE A 236 2.50 10.06 -7.84
N GLY A 237 2.13 11.33 -7.74
CA GLY A 237 2.46 12.35 -8.71
C GLY A 237 1.53 12.40 -9.94
N PRO A 238 1.68 13.45 -10.77
CA PRO A 238 0.73 13.77 -11.83
C PRO A 238 0.64 12.69 -12.92
N ARG A 239 1.77 12.05 -13.26
CA ARG A 239 1.81 11.06 -14.34
C ARG A 239 0.97 9.83 -14.02
N ILE A 240 1.20 9.20 -12.86
CA ILE A 240 0.49 7.98 -12.44
C ILE A 240 -0.98 8.32 -12.17
N ALA A 241 -1.26 9.43 -11.46
CA ALA A 241 -2.61 9.88 -11.18
C ALA A 241 -3.44 10.11 -12.45
N SER A 242 -2.82 10.65 -13.53
CA SER A 242 -3.47 10.81 -14.83
C SER A 242 -3.83 9.48 -15.48
N PHE A 243 -2.98 8.45 -15.38
CA PHE A 243 -3.28 7.13 -15.93
C PHE A 243 -4.42 6.43 -15.18
N VAL A 244 -4.49 6.56 -13.85
CA VAL A 244 -5.63 6.08 -13.05
C VAL A 244 -6.91 6.79 -13.49
N PHE A 245 -6.88 8.10 -13.70
CA PHE A 245 -8.03 8.85 -14.16
C PHE A 245 -8.48 8.46 -15.58
N VAL A 246 -7.55 8.28 -16.52
CA VAL A 246 -7.84 7.77 -17.88
C VAL A 246 -8.49 6.40 -17.82
N GLY A 247 -8.01 5.50 -16.96
CA GLY A 247 -8.67 4.21 -16.73
C GLY A 247 -10.11 4.38 -16.25
N GLY A 248 -10.35 5.29 -15.30
CA GLY A 248 -11.70 5.65 -14.85
C GLY A 248 -12.60 6.18 -15.97
N LEU A 249 -12.08 7.05 -16.84
CA LEU A 249 -12.82 7.53 -18.02
C LEU A 249 -13.19 6.38 -18.97
N ILE A 250 -12.23 5.48 -19.24
CA ILE A 250 -12.50 4.31 -20.10
C ILE A 250 -13.61 3.44 -19.48
N GLY A 251 -13.50 3.09 -18.19
CA GLY A 251 -14.48 2.23 -17.53
C GLY A 251 -15.87 2.88 -17.40
N TRP A 252 -15.91 4.09 -16.86
CA TRP A 252 -17.16 4.70 -16.39
C TRP A 252 -17.81 5.65 -17.38
N VAL A 253 -17.04 6.32 -18.26
CA VAL A 253 -17.59 7.29 -19.23
C VAL A 253 -17.77 6.67 -20.62
N ILE A 254 -16.99 5.61 -20.94
CA ILE A 254 -17.09 4.96 -22.25
C ILE A 254 -17.77 3.60 -22.13
N LEU A 255 -17.17 2.64 -21.41
CA LEU A 255 -17.64 1.25 -21.40
C LEU A 255 -18.97 1.08 -20.66
N ALA A 256 -19.14 1.67 -19.47
CA ALA A 256 -20.36 1.49 -18.68
C ALA A 256 -21.61 2.06 -19.41
N PRO A 257 -21.59 3.27 -20.02
CA PRO A 257 -22.71 3.74 -20.83
C PRO A 257 -23.01 2.85 -22.04
N LEU A 258 -21.99 2.32 -22.72
CA LEU A 258 -22.17 1.40 -23.85
C LEU A 258 -22.83 0.09 -23.43
N ILE A 259 -22.42 -0.47 -22.29
CA ILE A 259 -23.05 -1.68 -21.73
C ILE A 259 -24.48 -1.36 -21.28
N ALA A 260 -24.72 -0.22 -20.61
CA ALA A 260 -26.06 0.21 -20.21
C ALA A 260 -27.01 0.35 -21.42
N LEU A 261 -26.51 0.89 -22.54
CA LEU A 261 -27.27 0.98 -23.79
C LEU A 261 -27.55 -0.41 -24.41
N ALA A 262 -26.65 -1.37 -24.25
CA ALA A 262 -26.81 -2.71 -24.83
C ALA A 262 -27.69 -3.63 -23.97
N THR A 263 -27.56 -3.58 -22.64
CA THR A 263 -28.23 -4.50 -21.71
C THR A 263 -29.42 -3.88 -20.97
N GLY A 264 -29.56 -2.57 -20.98
CA GLY A 264 -30.42 -1.81 -20.08
C GLY A 264 -29.80 -1.63 -18.69
N LEU A 265 -30.35 -0.69 -17.90
CA LEU A 265 -29.95 -0.52 -16.50
C LEU A 265 -30.74 -1.52 -15.62
N PRO A 266 -30.06 -2.25 -14.73
CA PRO A 266 -30.72 -3.07 -13.72
C PRO A 266 -31.65 -2.22 -12.85
N SER A 267 -32.78 -2.79 -12.44
CA SER A 267 -33.74 -2.14 -11.53
C SER A 267 -33.56 -2.71 -10.11
N PRO A 268 -33.54 -1.87 -9.09
CA PRO A 268 -33.35 -2.29 -7.71
C PRO A 268 -34.55 -3.10 -7.18
N THR A 269 -34.28 -4.08 -6.36
CA THR A 269 -35.29 -4.82 -5.59
C THR A 269 -35.68 -4.05 -4.32
N PRO A 270 -36.84 -4.35 -3.69
CA PRO A 270 -37.24 -3.69 -2.45
C PRO A 270 -36.20 -3.79 -1.31
N ALA A 271 -35.39 -4.84 -1.28
CA ALA A 271 -34.33 -5.00 -0.29
C ALA A 271 -33.18 -3.98 -0.45
N GLU A 272 -33.05 -3.43 -1.65
CA GLU A 272 -31.95 -2.51 -2.01
C GLU A 272 -32.37 -1.03 -1.97
N TYR A 273 -33.63 -0.74 -1.60
CA TYR A 273 -34.14 0.63 -1.59
C TYR A 273 -33.38 1.57 -0.63
N ALA A 274 -32.84 1.07 0.46
CA ALA A 274 -32.05 1.86 1.40
C ALA A 274 -30.76 2.35 0.71
N ASP A 275 -30.08 1.47 -0.04
CA ASP A 275 -28.87 1.81 -0.78
C ASP A 275 -29.19 2.80 -1.91
N VAL A 276 -30.28 2.60 -2.62
CA VAL A 276 -30.77 3.52 -3.68
C VAL A 276 -30.97 4.93 -3.14
N LEU A 277 -31.65 5.07 -2.00
CA LEU A 277 -31.87 6.36 -1.36
C LEU A 277 -30.58 7.02 -0.91
N SER A 278 -29.63 6.22 -0.44
CA SER A 278 -28.30 6.69 -0.06
C SER A 278 -27.55 7.30 -1.25
N PHE A 279 -27.51 6.61 -2.41
CA PHE A 279 -26.90 7.13 -3.62
C PHE A 279 -27.54 8.41 -4.14
N GLY A 280 -28.85 8.50 -4.08
CA GLY A 280 -29.62 9.63 -4.55
C GLY A 280 -29.79 10.78 -3.55
N ALA A 281 -29.12 10.73 -2.39
CA ALA A 281 -29.32 11.69 -1.30
C ALA A 281 -30.80 11.89 -0.94
N GLY A 282 -31.57 10.80 -0.87
CA GLY A 282 -33.00 10.80 -0.60
C GLY A 282 -33.91 10.86 -1.84
N ASN A 283 -33.35 11.04 -3.05
CA ASN A 283 -34.09 11.00 -4.31
C ASN A 283 -34.04 9.60 -4.93
N PHE A 284 -35.14 8.86 -4.89
CA PHE A 284 -35.21 7.48 -5.37
C PHE A 284 -34.94 7.33 -6.87
N ASP A 285 -35.44 8.20 -7.71
CA ASP A 285 -35.27 8.09 -9.18
C ASP A 285 -33.81 8.29 -9.57
N ALA A 286 -33.15 9.31 -9.03
CA ALA A 286 -31.72 9.53 -9.25
C ALA A 286 -30.89 8.41 -8.64
N GLY A 287 -31.23 7.96 -7.44
CA GLY A 287 -30.55 6.86 -6.76
C GLY A 287 -30.66 5.54 -7.51
N SER A 288 -31.82 5.22 -8.07
CA SER A 288 -32.06 4.01 -8.86
C SER A 288 -31.16 3.95 -10.11
N LEU A 289 -31.01 5.07 -10.81
CA LEU A 289 -30.13 5.14 -11.98
C LEU A 289 -28.65 4.98 -11.58
N ILE A 290 -28.23 5.63 -10.50
CA ILE A 290 -26.86 5.50 -9.98
C ILE A 290 -26.60 4.08 -9.53
N TRP A 291 -27.52 3.47 -8.77
CA TRP A 291 -27.43 2.10 -8.32
C TRP A 291 -27.31 1.11 -9.51
N GLY A 292 -28.17 1.23 -10.51
CA GLY A 292 -28.10 0.41 -11.72
C GLY A 292 -26.77 0.55 -12.47
N PHE A 293 -26.20 1.74 -12.48
CA PHE A 293 -24.88 2.00 -13.08
C PHE A 293 -23.75 1.32 -12.29
N TYR A 294 -23.84 1.29 -10.96
CA TYR A 294 -22.92 0.55 -10.08
C TYR A 294 -23.04 -0.97 -10.26
N GLN A 295 -24.25 -1.51 -10.55
CA GLN A 295 -24.41 -2.93 -10.88
C GLN A 295 -23.68 -3.27 -12.20
N ILE A 296 -23.82 -2.44 -13.24
CA ILE A 296 -23.06 -2.62 -14.49
C ILE A 296 -21.56 -2.60 -14.24
N TRP A 297 -21.08 -1.70 -13.39
CA TRP A 297 -19.68 -1.70 -12.99
C TRP A 297 -19.29 -2.98 -12.27
N GLY A 298 -20.08 -3.47 -11.33
CA GLY A 298 -19.84 -4.68 -10.57
C GLY A 298 -19.79 -5.95 -11.43
N ASP A 299 -20.75 -6.07 -12.36
CA ASP A 299 -20.97 -7.30 -13.15
C ASP A 299 -20.07 -7.37 -14.40
N TYR A 300 -19.63 -6.22 -14.94
CA TYR A 300 -18.91 -6.18 -16.22
C TYR A 300 -17.57 -5.44 -16.14
N ILE A 301 -17.58 -4.18 -15.71
CA ILE A 301 -16.40 -3.30 -15.80
C ILE A 301 -15.28 -3.78 -14.89
N ARG A 302 -15.60 -4.27 -13.69
CA ARG A 302 -14.61 -4.84 -12.76
C ARG A 302 -13.84 -6.00 -13.39
N TYR A 303 -14.50 -6.90 -14.14
CA TYR A 303 -13.85 -8.03 -14.82
C TYR A 303 -12.93 -7.58 -15.96
N ILE A 304 -13.26 -6.50 -16.67
CA ILE A 304 -12.36 -5.88 -17.65
C ILE A 304 -11.11 -5.35 -16.92
N GLY A 305 -11.26 -4.64 -15.80
CA GLY A 305 -10.17 -4.20 -14.96
C GLY A 305 -9.30 -5.37 -14.47
N VAL A 306 -9.91 -6.47 -14.00
CA VAL A 306 -9.20 -7.69 -13.57
C VAL A 306 -8.37 -8.27 -14.70
N GLY A 307 -8.96 -8.47 -15.89
CA GLY A 307 -8.23 -8.98 -17.05
C GLY A 307 -7.02 -8.14 -17.41
N ALA A 308 -7.18 -6.81 -17.40
CA ALA A 308 -6.08 -5.88 -17.65
C ALA A 308 -5.01 -5.93 -16.55
N MET A 309 -5.40 -6.05 -15.26
CA MET A 309 -4.44 -6.17 -14.15
C MET A 309 -3.65 -7.48 -14.20
N VAL A 310 -4.25 -8.61 -14.58
CA VAL A 310 -3.53 -9.89 -14.76
C VAL A 310 -2.41 -9.75 -15.79
N VAL A 311 -2.73 -9.25 -16.97
CA VAL A 311 -1.73 -9.03 -18.03
C VAL A 311 -0.70 -7.99 -17.60
N GLY A 312 -1.13 -6.88 -16.98
CA GLY A 312 -0.24 -5.82 -16.50
C GLY A 312 0.74 -6.32 -15.43
N GLY A 313 0.28 -7.15 -14.49
CA GLY A 313 1.12 -7.78 -13.47
C GLY A 313 2.17 -8.72 -14.06
N LEU A 314 1.74 -9.63 -14.94
CA LEU A 314 2.64 -10.55 -15.65
C LEU A 314 3.63 -9.80 -16.56
N TRP A 315 3.16 -8.77 -17.27
CA TRP A 315 4.01 -7.94 -18.14
C TRP A 315 5.07 -7.18 -17.34
N THR A 316 4.73 -6.64 -16.17
CA THR A 316 5.69 -5.98 -15.28
C THR A 316 6.83 -6.93 -14.91
N ILE A 317 6.52 -8.17 -14.52
CA ILE A 317 7.53 -9.19 -14.21
C ILE A 317 8.36 -9.53 -15.46
N PHE A 318 7.70 -9.72 -16.60
CA PHE A 318 8.41 -10.01 -17.85
C PHE A 318 9.37 -8.89 -18.26
N THR A 319 8.95 -7.64 -18.16
CA THR A 319 9.79 -6.47 -18.48
C THR A 319 11.00 -6.37 -17.55
N LEU A 320 10.81 -6.69 -16.26
CA LEU A 320 11.85 -6.62 -15.24
C LEU A 320 12.70 -7.90 -15.10
N ARG A 321 12.46 -8.92 -15.95
CA ARG A 321 13.09 -10.26 -15.84
C ARG A 321 14.62 -10.25 -15.75
N GLN A 322 15.30 -9.30 -16.40
CA GLN A 322 16.77 -9.19 -16.33
C GLN A 322 17.20 -8.71 -14.94
N ASN A 323 16.53 -7.68 -14.40
CA ASN A 323 16.80 -7.15 -13.08
C ASN A 323 16.45 -8.19 -12.00
N LEU A 324 15.33 -8.90 -12.17
CA LEU A 324 14.92 -9.98 -11.26
C LEU A 324 15.92 -11.13 -11.24
N SER A 325 16.40 -11.55 -12.43
CA SER A 325 17.44 -12.58 -12.57
C SER A 325 18.74 -12.15 -11.88
N SER A 326 19.13 -10.89 -11.99
CA SER A 326 20.32 -10.36 -11.31
C SER A 326 20.14 -10.36 -9.80
N GLY A 327 19.00 -9.87 -9.28
CA GLY A 327 18.68 -9.90 -7.85
C GLY A 327 18.69 -11.31 -7.27
N ILE A 328 18.08 -12.30 -7.96
CA ILE A 328 18.09 -13.71 -7.52
C ILE A 328 19.52 -14.28 -7.55
N LYS A 329 20.32 -14.02 -8.60
CA LYS A 329 21.70 -14.48 -8.68
C LYS A 329 22.56 -13.94 -7.56
N GLU A 330 22.41 -12.67 -7.21
CA GLU A 330 23.15 -12.04 -6.12
C GLU A 330 22.68 -12.53 -4.76
N ALA A 331 21.38 -12.76 -4.56
CA ALA A 331 20.84 -13.40 -3.37
C ALA A 331 21.43 -14.80 -3.17
N ILE A 332 21.46 -15.65 -4.22
CA ILE A 332 22.05 -16.98 -4.18
C ILE A 332 23.57 -16.92 -3.94
N ALA A 333 24.26 -15.95 -4.55
CA ALA A 333 25.68 -15.74 -4.31
C ALA A 333 25.97 -15.33 -2.86
N GLY A 334 25.09 -14.50 -2.26
CA GLY A 334 25.12 -14.16 -0.83
C GLY A 334 24.99 -15.37 0.09
N LEU A 335 24.11 -16.33 -0.27
CA LEU A 335 23.94 -17.58 0.47
C LEU A 335 25.20 -18.47 0.43
N LYS A 336 25.92 -18.50 -0.72
CA LYS A 336 27.15 -19.28 -0.90
C LYS A 336 28.38 -18.65 -0.25
N GLY A 337 28.34 -17.36 0.02
CA GLY A 337 29.49 -16.55 0.45
C GLY A 337 29.88 -16.66 1.92
N GLY A 338 29.54 -17.69 2.67
CA GLY A 338 29.98 -17.97 4.03
C GLY A 338 29.91 -16.76 5.01
N GLN A 339 29.80 -17.01 6.30
CA GLN A 339 29.95 -15.94 7.31
C GLN A 339 31.37 -15.37 7.23
N ILE A 340 31.52 -14.16 6.71
CA ILE A 340 32.68 -13.34 7.03
C ILE A 340 32.51 -13.01 8.52
N GLU A 341 33.48 -13.33 9.36
CA GLU A 341 33.51 -12.91 10.76
C GLU A 341 33.15 -11.42 10.79
N ALA A 342 32.09 -11.07 11.51
CA ALA A 342 31.58 -9.69 11.59
C ALA A 342 32.67 -8.82 12.24
N LYS A 343 33.50 -8.17 11.43
CA LYS A 343 34.59 -7.32 11.92
C LYS A 343 34.11 -5.96 12.43
N LYS A 344 32.88 -5.56 12.03
CA LYS A 344 32.30 -4.25 12.38
C LYS A 344 30.88 -4.41 12.90
N ARG A 345 30.49 -3.59 13.88
CA ARG A 345 29.11 -3.55 14.40
C ARG A 345 28.06 -3.38 13.30
N THR A 346 28.35 -2.56 12.29
CA THR A 346 27.49 -2.28 11.14
C THR A 346 27.35 -3.45 10.14
N ASP A 347 28.07 -4.56 10.37
CA ASP A 347 28.01 -5.79 9.56
C ASP A 347 27.52 -7.00 10.36
N ASP A 348 27.07 -6.79 11.63
CA ASP A 348 26.58 -7.84 12.51
C ASP A 348 25.10 -8.13 12.21
N ASP A 349 24.86 -9.13 11.37
CA ASP A 349 23.54 -9.67 11.05
C ASP A 349 23.16 -10.81 12.01
N LEU A 350 21.88 -11.23 12.03
CA LEU A 350 21.46 -12.48 12.65
C LEU A 350 22.25 -13.65 12.08
N ASN A 351 22.61 -14.60 12.95
CA ASN A 351 23.40 -15.75 12.54
C ASN A 351 22.65 -16.62 11.53
N PHE A 352 23.24 -16.81 10.34
CA PHE A 352 22.62 -17.54 9.23
C PHE A 352 22.19 -18.97 9.60
N LYS A 353 22.92 -19.66 10.47
CA LYS A 353 22.54 -21.01 10.93
C LYS A 353 21.18 -20.99 11.63
N TRP A 354 20.98 -20.02 12.53
CA TRP A 354 19.72 -19.85 13.23
C TRP A 354 18.60 -19.36 12.32
N VAL A 355 18.93 -18.50 11.35
CA VAL A 355 17.97 -18.02 10.33
C VAL A 355 17.44 -19.19 9.51
N PHE A 356 18.32 -20.04 8.95
CA PHE A 356 17.88 -21.19 8.15
C PHE A 356 17.15 -22.25 8.99
N LEU A 357 17.58 -22.46 10.26
CA LEU A 357 16.86 -23.33 11.18
C LEU A 357 15.44 -22.81 11.45
N ALA A 358 15.31 -21.50 11.68
CA ALA A 358 14.01 -20.86 11.89
C ALA A 358 13.12 -20.96 10.64
N ILE A 359 13.65 -20.72 9.44
CA ILE A 359 12.92 -20.90 8.18
C ILE A 359 12.42 -22.35 8.03
N GLY A 360 13.30 -23.34 8.31
CA GLY A 360 12.92 -24.74 8.31
C GLY A 360 11.84 -25.06 9.37
N ALA A 361 11.94 -24.49 10.56
CA ALA A 361 10.94 -24.66 11.61
C ALA A 361 9.58 -24.01 11.24
N LEU A 362 9.58 -22.87 10.54
CA LEU A 362 8.36 -22.20 10.08
C LEU A 362 7.60 -23.03 9.02
N THR A 363 8.26 -23.95 8.32
CA THR A 363 7.59 -24.85 7.38
C THR A 363 6.52 -25.72 8.07
N ILE A 364 6.75 -26.08 9.34
CA ILE A 364 5.82 -26.91 10.11
C ILE A 364 4.49 -26.20 10.35
N PRO A 365 4.43 -25.00 10.96
CA PRO A 365 3.14 -24.31 11.16
C PRO A 365 2.48 -23.90 9.83
N VAL A 366 3.22 -23.58 8.77
CA VAL A 366 2.68 -23.34 7.42
C VAL A 366 2.01 -24.59 6.89
N PHE A 367 2.66 -25.75 7.00
CA PHE A 367 2.09 -27.05 6.61
C PHE A 367 0.82 -27.37 7.40
N LEU A 368 0.85 -27.23 8.72
CA LEU A 368 -0.30 -27.52 9.58
C LEU A 368 -1.50 -26.61 9.25
N LEU A 369 -1.24 -25.34 8.98
CA LEU A 369 -2.28 -24.40 8.57
C LEU A 369 -2.94 -24.81 7.24
N TYR A 370 -2.14 -25.16 6.24
CA TYR A 370 -2.69 -25.59 4.94
C TYR A 370 -3.44 -26.91 5.04
N ALA A 371 -2.91 -27.89 5.81
CA ALA A 371 -3.58 -29.15 6.07
C ALA A 371 -4.91 -28.98 6.83
N TRP A 372 -4.96 -28.03 7.77
CA TRP A 372 -6.18 -27.68 8.50
C TRP A 372 -7.27 -27.12 7.59
N VAL A 373 -6.90 -26.23 6.65
CA VAL A 373 -7.88 -25.57 5.77
C VAL A 373 -8.31 -26.48 4.62
N SER A 374 -7.39 -27.24 4.00
CA SER A 374 -7.70 -28.10 2.85
C SER A 374 -8.21 -29.48 3.23
N ASN A 375 -7.93 -29.93 4.43
CA ASN A 375 -8.09 -31.33 4.85
C ASN A 375 -7.27 -32.35 4.02
N GLU A 376 -6.31 -31.86 3.19
CA GLU A 376 -5.47 -32.62 2.26
C GLU A 376 -4.00 -32.59 2.69
N TRP A 377 -3.55 -33.57 3.50
CA TRP A 377 -2.23 -33.56 4.13
C TRP A 377 -1.07 -33.64 3.15
N ALA A 378 -1.15 -34.51 2.13
CA ALA A 378 -0.06 -34.71 1.18
C ALA A 378 0.18 -33.47 0.31
N ILE A 379 -0.89 -32.88 -0.21
CA ILE A 379 -0.83 -31.67 -1.04
C ILE A 379 -0.33 -30.48 -0.22
N SER A 380 -0.82 -30.34 1.02
CA SER A 380 -0.39 -29.28 1.94
C SER A 380 1.10 -29.31 2.24
N GLY A 381 1.71 -30.51 2.35
CA GLY A 381 3.15 -30.66 2.54
C GLY A 381 3.96 -30.13 1.35
N ILE A 382 3.56 -30.48 0.13
CA ILE A 382 4.17 -29.98 -1.10
C ILE A 382 4.01 -28.46 -1.20
N MET A 383 2.80 -27.97 -0.92
CA MET A 383 2.48 -26.54 -1.02
C MET A 383 3.16 -25.70 0.07
N ALA A 384 3.42 -26.26 1.26
CA ALA A 384 4.21 -25.58 2.29
C ALA A 384 5.67 -25.38 1.86
N ILE A 385 6.29 -26.42 1.28
CA ILE A 385 7.65 -26.31 0.72
C ILE A 385 7.67 -25.30 -0.42
N PHE A 386 6.68 -25.35 -1.31
CA PHE A 386 6.51 -24.38 -2.39
C PHE A 386 6.44 -22.95 -1.83
N ALA A 387 5.60 -22.70 -0.81
CA ALA A 387 5.43 -21.39 -0.21
C ALA A 387 6.74 -20.84 0.36
N ILE A 388 7.53 -21.66 1.06
CA ILE A 388 8.83 -21.23 1.62
C ILE A 388 9.83 -20.86 0.52
N LEU A 389 9.92 -21.68 -0.55
CA LEU A 389 10.84 -21.42 -1.66
C LEU A 389 10.42 -20.19 -2.47
N PHE A 390 9.14 -20.09 -2.78
CA PHE A 390 8.63 -18.95 -3.54
C PHE A 390 8.62 -17.66 -2.70
N ALA A 391 8.49 -17.73 -1.38
CA ALA A 391 8.68 -16.57 -0.51
C ALA A 391 10.09 -15.99 -0.63
N PHE A 392 11.14 -16.81 -0.75
CA PHE A 392 12.50 -16.33 -1.03
C PHE A 392 12.58 -15.59 -2.37
N ILE A 393 12.04 -16.20 -3.44
CA ILE A 393 12.06 -15.61 -4.78
C ILE A 393 11.29 -14.28 -4.78
N ALA A 394 10.08 -14.27 -4.20
CA ALA A 394 9.24 -13.09 -4.10
C ALA A 394 9.90 -11.98 -3.26
N SER A 395 10.55 -12.34 -2.15
CA SER A 395 11.31 -11.41 -1.31
C SER A 395 12.51 -10.80 -2.04
N ALA A 396 13.25 -11.61 -2.81
CA ALA A 396 14.37 -11.13 -3.61
C ALA A 396 13.91 -10.16 -4.72
N ILE A 397 12.80 -10.50 -5.39
CA ILE A 397 12.17 -9.66 -6.41
C ILE A 397 11.71 -8.34 -5.79
N ALA A 398 10.89 -8.40 -4.75
CA ALA A 398 10.34 -7.22 -4.09
C ALA A 398 11.44 -6.32 -3.52
N GLY A 399 12.46 -6.91 -2.89
CA GLY A 399 13.60 -6.18 -2.35
C GLY A 399 14.43 -5.47 -3.42
N TYR A 400 14.69 -6.14 -4.56
CA TYR A 400 15.40 -5.54 -5.69
C TYR A 400 14.59 -4.39 -6.30
N MET A 401 13.28 -4.59 -6.50
CA MET A 401 12.39 -3.58 -7.07
C MET A 401 12.24 -2.37 -6.14
N ALA A 402 12.09 -2.61 -4.84
CA ALA A 402 12.08 -1.53 -3.87
C ALA A 402 13.40 -0.74 -3.89
N GLY A 403 14.53 -1.41 -4.06
CA GLY A 403 15.84 -0.77 -4.22
C GLY A 403 15.95 0.13 -5.45
N LEU A 404 15.24 -0.20 -6.54
CA LEU A 404 15.22 0.59 -7.77
C LEU A 404 14.22 1.74 -7.74
N LEU A 405 12.99 1.46 -7.29
CA LEU A 405 11.82 2.33 -7.49
C LEU A 405 11.30 2.96 -6.20
N GLY A 406 11.79 2.53 -5.05
CA GLY A 406 11.17 2.78 -3.75
C GLY A 406 10.11 1.74 -3.38
N SER A 407 9.78 1.60 -2.10
CA SER A 407 8.78 0.63 -1.64
C SER A 407 7.36 1.02 -2.03
N SER A 408 7.05 2.30 -2.09
CA SER A 408 5.74 2.82 -2.53
C SER A 408 5.37 2.44 -3.97
N ASN A 409 6.37 2.17 -4.83
CA ASN A 409 6.19 1.79 -6.24
C ASN A 409 6.53 0.30 -6.49
N ASN A 410 6.70 -0.48 -5.44
CA ASN A 410 7.04 -1.90 -5.54
C ASN A 410 5.84 -2.71 -6.08
N PRO A 411 6.00 -3.51 -7.16
CA PRO A 411 4.89 -4.25 -7.78
C PRO A 411 4.49 -5.50 -6.98
N ILE A 412 4.22 -5.38 -5.67
CA ILE A 412 3.86 -6.50 -4.77
C ILE A 412 2.62 -7.22 -5.30
N SER A 413 1.60 -6.47 -5.76
CA SER A 413 0.39 -7.06 -6.34
C SER A 413 0.68 -7.90 -7.57
N GLY A 414 1.60 -7.47 -8.46
CA GLY A 414 2.02 -8.23 -9.64
C GLY A 414 2.71 -9.54 -9.27
N VAL A 415 3.60 -9.51 -8.27
CA VAL A 415 4.26 -10.72 -7.74
C VAL A 415 3.20 -11.67 -7.15
N THR A 416 2.27 -11.16 -6.35
CA THR A 416 1.20 -11.96 -5.73
C THR A 416 0.28 -12.61 -6.75
N VAL A 417 -0.14 -11.86 -7.79
CA VAL A 417 -0.94 -12.38 -8.93
C VAL A 417 -0.23 -13.56 -9.59
N SER A 418 1.07 -13.44 -9.86
CA SER A 418 1.83 -14.50 -10.52
C SER A 418 1.98 -15.74 -9.64
N VAL A 419 2.25 -15.57 -8.36
CA VAL A 419 2.31 -16.66 -7.39
C VAL A 419 0.95 -17.35 -7.29
N LEU A 420 -0.13 -16.59 -7.17
CA LEU A 420 -1.49 -17.12 -7.06
C LEU A 420 -1.89 -17.90 -8.31
N LEU A 421 -1.58 -17.38 -9.50
CA LEU A 421 -1.83 -18.07 -10.77
C LEU A 421 -1.08 -19.42 -10.83
N ILE A 422 0.22 -19.42 -10.51
CA ILE A 422 1.04 -20.64 -10.48
C ILE A 422 0.48 -21.64 -9.46
N THR A 423 0.15 -21.17 -8.26
CA THR A 423 -0.43 -22.00 -7.20
C THR A 423 -1.76 -22.61 -7.62
N SER A 424 -2.65 -21.80 -8.22
CA SER A 424 -3.95 -22.28 -8.70
C SER A 424 -3.80 -23.32 -9.82
N LEU A 425 -2.84 -23.11 -10.75
CA LEU A 425 -2.55 -24.10 -11.81
C LEU A 425 -1.98 -25.40 -11.26
N ILE A 426 -1.13 -25.34 -10.22
CA ILE A 426 -0.61 -26.54 -9.54
C ILE A 426 -1.76 -27.32 -8.87
N LEU A 427 -2.63 -26.62 -8.12
CA LEU A 427 -3.79 -27.24 -7.46
C LEU A 427 -4.77 -27.85 -8.48
N LEU A 428 -4.99 -27.16 -9.61
CA LEU A 428 -5.76 -27.70 -10.72
C LEU A 428 -5.13 -28.97 -11.28
N GLY A 429 -3.80 -29.01 -11.42
CA GLY A 429 -3.04 -30.20 -11.85
C GLY A 429 -3.16 -31.37 -10.89
N PHE A 430 -3.42 -31.15 -9.61
CA PHE A 430 -3.76 -32.19 -8.62
C PHE A 430 -5.24 -32.62 -8.67
N GLY A 431 -6.05 -32.08 -9.58
CA GLY A 431 -7.45 -32.41 -9.74
C GLY A 431 -8.42 -31.76 -8.76
N LEU A 432 -8.00 -30.68 -8.09
CA LEU A 432 -8.80 -29.93 -7.11
C LEU A 432 -9.68 -28.84 -7.76
N SER A 433 -10.23 -29.10 -8.94
CA SER A 433 -11.18 -28.21 -9.61
C SER A 433 -12.52 -28.16 -8.86
N GLY A 434 -13.04 -26.95 -8.60
CA GLY A 434 -14.33 -26.76 -7.92
C GLY A 434 -14.29 -27.01 -6.40
N ASP A 435 -13.13 -27.32 -5.84
CA ASP A 435 -12.98 -27.54 -4.40
C ASP A 435 -12.80 -26.20 -3.67
N VAL A 436 -13.76 -25.88 -2.80
CA VAL A 436 -13.75 -24.66 -1.98
C VAL A 436 -12.55 -24.61 -1.02
N GLY A 437 -12.12 -25.78 -0.51
CA GLY A 437 -10.90 -25.90 0.30
C GLY A 437 -9.65 -25.51 -0.49
N ALA A 438 -9.55 -25.94 -1.75
CA ALA A 438 -8.44 -25.56 -2.63
C ALA A 438 -8.40 -24.06 -2.91
N TYR A 439 -9.55 -23.39 -3.01
CA TYR A 439 -9.61 -21.93 -3.14
C TYR A 439 -8.95 -21.25 -1.94
N GLY A 440 -9.32 -21.68 -0.72
CA GLY A 440 -8.73 -21.18 0.51
C GLY A 440 -7.22 -21.38 0.54
N VAL A 441 -6.74 -22.60 0.25
CA VAL A 441 -5.31 -22.91 0.24
C VAL A 441 -4.55 -22.07 -0.77
N ALA A 442 -5.07 -21.85 -1.98
CA ALA A 442 -4.45 -21.01 -3.00
C ALA A 442 -4.22 -19.59 -2.46
N ILE A 443 -5.23 -18.99 -1.84
CA ILE A 443 -5.13 -17.65 -1.26
C ILE A 443 -4.19 -17.64 -0.05
N LEU A 444 -4.24 -18.63 0.83
CA LEU A 444 -3.36 -18.70 2.02
C LEU A 444 -1.88 -18.79 1.65
N ILE A 445 -1.55 -19.56 0.60
CA ILE A 445 -0.19 -19.64 0.07
C ILE A 445 0.23 -18.28 -0.48
N ALA A 446 -0.63 -17.65 -1.28
CA ALA A 446 -0.37 -16.32 -1.80
C ALA A 446 -0.24 -15.29 -0.67
N ALA A 447 -1.00 -15.42 0.44
CA ALA A 447 -0.93 -14.55 1.60
C ALA A 447 0.42 -14.61 2.31
N VAL A 448 0.91 -15.81 2.60
CA VAL A 448 2.24 -16.00 3.24
C VAL A 448 3.33 -15.39 2.36
N ILE A 449 3.30 -15.66 1.06
CA ILE A 449 4.31 -15.16 0.12
C ILE A 449 4.19 -13.65 -0.08
N CYS A 450 2.97 -13.11 -0.15
CA CYS A 450 2.71 -11.67 -0.26
C CYS A 450 3.20 -10.90 0.96
N CYS A 451 2.93 -11.40 2.19
CA CYS A 451 3.45 -10.82 3.42
C CYS A 451 4.99 -10.81 3.43
N ALA A 452 5.62 -11.92 3.00
CA ALA A 452 7.07 -12.00 2.93
C ALA A 452 7.66 -11.01 1.91
N ALA A 453 7.06 -10.90 0.73
CA ALA A 453 7.49 -9.97 -0.32
C ALA A 453 7.31 -8.51 0.11
N ALA A 454 6.17 -8.17 0.71
CA ALA A 454 5.88 -6.81 1.17
C ALA A 454 6.89 -6.35 2.23
N ILE A 455 7.09 -7.17 3.26
CA ILE A 455 8.09 -6.92 4.31
C ILE A 455 9.48 -6.70 3.70
N SER A 456 9.88 -7.55 2.75
CA SER A 456 11.22 -7.46 2.15
C SER A 456 11.47 -6.14 1.42
N GLY A 457 10.45 -5.56 0.78
CA GLY A 457 10.56 -4.28 0.09
C GLY A 457 10.82 -3.11 1.04
N ASP A 458 9.96 -2.93 2.04
CA ASP A 458 10.03 -1.81 2.99
C ASP A 458 11.23 -1.92 3.92
N VAL A 459 11.51 -3.13 4.35
CA VAL A 459 12.63 -3.43 5.25
C VAL A 459 13.98 -3.07 4.63
N LEU A 460 14.20 -3.35 3.34
CA LEU A 460 15.47 -2.96 2.69
C LEU A 460 15.66 -1.45 2.60
N GLN A 461 14.61 -0.67 2.42
CA GLN A 461 14.68 0.79 2.49
C GLN A 461 15.10 1.24 3.89
N SER A 462 14.45 0.71 4.90
CA SER A 462 14.72 1.03 6.31
C SER A 462 16.13 0.57 6.74
N MET A 463 16.59 -0.61 6.31
CA MET A 463 17.95 -1.11 6.57
C MET A 463 19.02 -0.30 5.84
N THR A 464 18.71 0.24 4.64
CA THR A 464 19.61 1.16 3.94
C THR A 464 19.81 2.42 4.75
N CYS A 465 18.74 3.01 5.28
CA CYS A 465 18.84 4.12 6.24
C CYS A 465 19.75 3.73 7.42
N GLY A 466 19.52 2.57 8.03
CA GLY A 466 20.34 2.05 9.13
C GLY A 466 21.82 1.93 8.77
N GLN A 467 22.14 1.39 7.59
CA GLN A 467 23.52 1.29 7.10
C GLN A 467 24.18 2.68 7.00
N MET A 468 23.44 3.68 6.50
CA MET A 468 23.94 5.05 6.34
C MET A 468 24.17 5.75 7.66
N ILE A 469 23.25 5.60 8.63
CA ILE A 469 23.39 6.21 9.95
C ILE A 469 24.28 5.42 10.91
N GLY A 470 24.62 4.17 10.57
CA GLY A 470 25.50 3.30 11.34
C GLY A 470 24.78 2.45 12.39
N ALA A 471 23.57 1.99 12.11
CA ALA A 471 22.84 1.04 12.94
C ALA A 471 23.44 -0.38 12.88
N THR A 472 23.10 -1.22 13.86
CA THR A 472 23.45 -2.63 13.91
C THR A 472 22.37 -3.45 13.21
N PRO A 473 22.64 -4.14 12.07
CA PRO A 473 21.64 -4.88 11.31
C PRO A 473 20.86 -5.90 12.13
N LYS A 474 21.54 -6.63 13.02
CA LYS A 474 20.91 -7.59 13.94
C LYS A 474 19.81 -6.94 14.80
N ASN A 475 20.07 -5.74 15.32
CA ASN A 475 19.10 -5.02 16.15
C ASN A 475 17.90 -4.57 15.34
N GLN A 476 18.12 -4.14 14.09
CA GLN A 476 17.07 -3.79 13.16
C GLN A 476 16.19 -5.00 12.84
N GLN A 477 16.78 -6.15 12.49
CA GLN A 477 16.09 -7.40 12.19
C GLN A 477 15.23 -7.89 13.37
N ILE A 478 15.71 -7.74 14.61
CA ILE A 478 14.93 -8.04 15.81
C ILE A 478 13.74 -7.08 15.95
N ALA A 479 13.95 -5.78 15.74
CA ALA A 479 12.89 -4.79 15.81
C ALA A 479 11.76 -5.05 14.80
N GLU A 480 12.11 -5.51 13.61
CA GLU A 480 11.15 -5.91 12.56
C GLU A 480 10.31 -7.12 12.97
N ILE A 481 10.96 -8.16 13.50
CA ILE A 481 10.22 -9.34 14.00
C ILE A 481 9.23 -8.92 15.09
N ILE A 482 9.64 -8.04 16.00
CA ILE A 482 8.74 -7.51 17.05
C ILE A 482 7.62 -6.69 16.43
N GLY A 483 7.91 -5.85 15.43
CA GLY A 483 6.91 -5.08 14.69
C GLY A 483 5.87 -5.97 14.01
N VAL A 484 6.31 -7.03 13.33
CA VAL A 484 5.43 -8.05 12.72
C VAL A 484 4.53 -8.70 13.77
N LEU A 485 5.12 -9.17 14.88
CA LEU A 485 4.35 -9.84 15.95
C LEU A 485 3.36 -8.91 16.64
N ALA A 486 3.68 -7.62 16.76
CA ALA A 486 2.76 -6.63 17.32
C ALA A 486 1.62 -6.28 16.35
N ALA A 487 1.92 -6.18 15.05
CA ALA A 487 0.94 -5.78 14.04
C ALA A 487 0.01 -6.93 13.63
N ALA A 488 0.48 -8.16 13.52
CA ALA A 488 -0.29 -9.29 12.97
C ALA A 488 -1.66 -9.50 13.65
N PRO A 489 -1.78 -9.58 14.98
CA PRO A 489 -3.08 -9.77 15.63
C PRO A 489 -3.99 -8.55 15.46
N ILE A 490 -3.43 -7.35 15.45
CA ILE A 490 -4.22 -6.12 15.31
C ILE A 490 -4.71 -5.97 13.87
N LEU A 491 -3.91 -6.32 12.87
CA LEU A 491 -4.34 -6.31 11.47
C LEU A 491 -5.51 -7.27 11.23
N ALA A 492 -5.47 -8.48 11.80
CA ALA A 492 -6.57 -9.42 11.72
C ALA A 492 -7.86 -8.83 12.33
N LEU A 493 -7.75 -8.19 13.49
CA LEU A 493 -8.86 -7.51 14.15
C LEU A 493 -9.40 -6.34 13.31
N VAL A 494 -8.51 -5.51 12.78
CA VAL A 494 -8.89 -4.33 11.98
C VAL A 494 -9.58 -4.75 10.69
N VAL A 495 -9.04 -5.75 9.96
CA VAL A 495 -9.66 -6.22 8.71
C VAL A 495 -11.03 -6.83 8.98
N SER A 496 -11.18 -7.62 10.06
CA SER A 496 -12.48 -8.14 10.50
C SER A 496 -13.47 -7.02 10.84
N ALA A 497 -13.03 -6.01 11.58
CA ALA A 497 -13.88 -4.87 11.93
C ALA A 497 -14.30 -4.05 10.70
N LEU A 498 -13.40 -3.85 9.75
CA LEU A 498 -13.70 -3.15 8.49
C LEU A 498 -14.69 -3.93 7.63
N ASP A 499 -14.58 -5.26 7.60
CA ASP A 499 -15.53 -6.13 6.89
C ASP A 499 -16.93 -6.05 7.49
N GLN A 500 -17.04 -6.16 8.82
CA GLN A 500 -18.32 -6.07 9.52
C GLN A 500 -18.99 -4.70 9.38
N ALA A 501 -18.20 -3.61 9.39
CA ALA A 501 -18.73 -2.25 9.33
C ALA A 501 -19.06 -1.77 7.92
N TYR A 502 -18.25 -2.13 6.92
CA TYR A 502 -18.32 -1.56 5.57
C TYR A 502 -18.56 -2.59 4.47
N HIS A 503 -18.49 -3.87 4.76
CA HIS A 503 -18.60 -5.01 3.83
C HIS A 503 -17.56 -4.95 2.70
N ILE A 504 -16.55 -5.80 2.81
CA ILE A 504 -15.48 -5.92 1.81
C ILE A 504 -16.07 -6.25 0.43
N GLY A 505 -15.61 -5.55 -0.59
CA GLY A 505 -16.12 -5.67 -1.96
C GLY A 505 -17.31 -4.74 -2.29
N SER A 506 -17.88 -4.06 -1.28
CA SER A 506 -18.92 -3.04 -1.48
C SER A 506 -18.36 -1.73 -2.08
N THR A 507 -19.26 -0.80 -2.40
CA THR A 507 -18.88 0.56 -2.83
C THR A 507 -18.16 1.35 -1.75
N ASN A 508 -18.44 1.05 -0.48
CA ASN A 508 -17.81 1.72 0.67
C ASN A 508 -16.40 1.17 0.96
N LEU A 509 -16.15 -0.10 0.62
CA LEU A 509 -14.86 -0.76 0.79
C LEU A 509 -14.57 -1.71 -0.39
N PRO A 510 -14.16 -1.18 -1.55
CA PRO A 510 -14.11 -1.92 -2.82
C PRO A 510 -13.14 -3.11 -2.85
N ALA A 511 -12.08 -3.08 -2.03
CA ALA A 511 -11.04 -4.11 -1.91
C ALA A 511 -10.50 -4.61 -3.28
N PRO A 512 -9.95 -3.72 -4.14
CA PRO A 512 -9.66 -4.05 -5.53
C PRO A 512 -8.69 -5.21 -5.71
N GLN A 513 -7.66 -5.30 -4.87
CA GLN A 513 -6.67 -6.37 -4.97
C GLN A 513 -7.24 -7.73 -4.52
N ALA A 514 -8.01 -7.75 -3.44
CA ALA A 514 -8.66 -8.98 -2.97
C ALA A 514 -9.68 -9.50 -3.99
N PHE A 515 -10.43 -8.61 -4.63
CA PHE A 515 -11.34 -8.99 -5.71
C PHE A 515 -10.60 -9.57 -6.92
N LEU A 516 -9.46 -8.97 -7.31
CA LEU A 516 -8.59 -9.51 -8.33
C LEU A 516 -8.11 -10.93 -7.98
N MET A 517 -7.64 -11.15 -6.74
CA MET A 517 -7.17 -12.45 -6.29
C MET A 517 -8.29 -13.49 -6.30
N SER A 518 -9.49 -13.14 -5.81
CA SER A 518 -10.66 -14.03 -5.86
C SER A 518 -11.05 -14.37 -7.32
N GLY A 519 -10.99 -13.39 -8.23
CA GLY A 519 -11.25 -13.60 -9.65
C GLY A 519 -10.30 -14.60 -10.30
N ILE A 520 -9.01 -14.54 -9.99
CA ILE A 520 -8.00 -15.49 -10.51
C ILE A 520 -8.31 -16.92 -10.04
N VAL A 521 -8.58 -17.09 -8.75
CA VAL A 521 -8.87 -18.41 -8.18
C VAL A 521 -10.15 -18.99 -8.78
N ARG A 522 -11.24 -18.20 -8.84
CA ARG A 522 -12.49 -18.64 -9.50
C ARG A 522 -12.27 -19.00 -10.98
N GLY A 523 -11.47 -18.19 -11.69
CA GLY A 523 -11.20 -18.43 -13.10
C GLY A 523 -10.44 -19.71 -13.36
N VAL A 524 -9.44 -20.03 -12.55
CA VAL A 524 -8.55 -21.17 -12.74
C VAL A 524 -9.13 -22.45 -12.13
N LEU A 525 -9.59 -22.39 -10.88
CA LEU A 525 -10.05 -23.56 -10.13
C LEU A 525 -11.55 -23.78 -10.23
N GLY A 526 -12.37 -22.72 -10.30
CA GLY A 526 -13.83 -22.80 -10.27
C GLY A 526 -14.51 -22.86 -11.63
N GLY A 527 -13.85 -22.40 -12.68
CA GLY A 527 -14.44 -22.32 -14.02
C GLY A 527 -15.58 -21.28 -14.16
N GLU A 528 -15.90 -20.53 -13.11
CA GLU A 528 -17.01 -19.58 -13.02
C GLU A 528 -16.59 -18.12 -13.26
N MET A 529 -15.87 -17.86 -14.32
CA MET A 529 -15.46 -16.49 -14.64
C MET A 529 -16.25 -15.96 -15.83
N VAL A 530 -16.56 -14.65 -15.79
CA VAL A 530 -17.17 -13.97 -16.95
C VAL A 530 -16.08 -13.70 -17.98
N TRP A 531 -15.57 -14.79 -18.57
CA TRP A 531 -14.43 -14.82 -19.49
C TRP A 531 -14.46 -13.75 -20.59
N PRO A 532 -15.62 -13.44 -21.24
CA PRO A 532 -15.64 -12.43 -22.29
C PRO A 532 -15.11 -11.06 -21.84
N PHE A 533 -15.47 -10.62 -20.62
CA PHE A 533 -15.03 -9.32 -20.11
C PHE A 533 -13.58 -9.36 -19.61
N VAL A 534 -13.16 -10.47 -19.01
CA VAL A 534 -11.75 -10.67 -18.63
C VAL A 534 -10.85 -10.67 -19.86
N ILE A 535 -11.23 -11.39 -20.93
CA ILE A 535 -10.50 -11.41 -22.19
C ILE A 535 -10.47 -10.02 -22.84
N ALA A 536 -11.59 -9.29 -22.82
CA ALA A 536 -11.62 -7.90 -23.29
C ALA A 536 -10.61 -7.03 -22.54
N GLY A 537 -10.51 -7.19 -21.22
CA GLY A 537 -9.51 -6.54 -20.38
C GLY A 537 -8.07 -6.95 -20.73
N MET A 538 -7.83 -8.23 -20.98
CA MET A 538 -6.52 -8.74 -21.43
C MET A 538 -6.13 -8.11 -22.78
N VAL A 539 -7.05 -8.06 -23.74
CA VAL A 539 -6.82 -7.42 -25.05
C VAL A 539 -6.51 -5.94 -24.88
N LEU A 540 -7.28 -5.22 -24.05
CA LEU A 540 -7.02 -3.82 -23.73
C LEU A 540 -5.61 -3.63 -23.16
N ALA A 541 -5.18 -4.50 -22.25
CA ALA A 541 -3.82 -4.46 -21.69
C ALA A 541 -2.75 -4.64 -22.77
N PHE A 542 -2.92 -5.58 -23.71
CA PHE A 542 -2.01 -5.74 -24.84
C PHE A 542 -1.96 -4.48 -25.71
N VAL A 543 -3.10 -3.85 -25.97
CA VAL A 543 -3.12 -2.56 -26.71
C VAL A 543 -2.33 -1.50 -25.96
N LEU A 544 -2.52 -1.37 -24.62
CA LEU A 544 -1.76 -0.42 -23.80
C LEU A 544 -0.25 -0.70 -23.84
N ILE A 545 0.16 -1.97 -23.82
CA ILE A 545 1.57 -2.37 -23.97
C ILE A 545 2.13 -1.94 -25.32
N LEU A 546 1.39 -2.17 -26.40
CA LEU A 546 1.83 -1.82 -27.75
C LEU A 546 2.04 -0.31 -27.96
N ILE A 547 1.29 0.52 -27.23
CA ILE A 547 1.41 1.99 -27.27
C ILE A 547 2.26 2.55 -26.11
N ASP A 548 3.00 1.68 -25.43
CA ASP A 548 3.93 2.02 -24.34
C ASP A 548 3.30 2.78 -23.16
N LEU A 549 2.03 2.46 -22.84
CA LEU A 549 1.34 3.00 -21.67
C LEU A 549 1.41 2.05 -20.48
N PRO A 550 1.49 2.58 -19.24
CA PRO A 550 1.55 1.76 -18.04
C PRO A 550 0.19 1.08 -17.76
N VAL A 551 0.15 -0.24 -17.92
CA VAL A 551 -1.08 -1.03 -17.85
C VAL A 551 -1.72 -0.99 -16.47
N LEU A 552 -0.94 -1.21 -15.40
CA LEU A 552 -1.48 -1.34 -14.04
C LEU A 552 -2.23 -0.09 -13.54
N PRO A 553 -1.71 1.14 -13.67
CA PRO A 553 -2.47 2.33 -13.26
C PRO A 553 -3.78 2.52 -14.05
N VAL A 554 -3.77 2.24 -15.35
CA VAL A 554 -4.99 2.31 -16.18
C VAL A 554 -5.99 1.23 -15.76
N ALA A 555 -5.53 -0.01 -15.55
CA ALA A 555 -6.37 -1.12 -15.13
C ALA A 555 -7.01 -0.89 -13.74
N ILE A 556 -6.24 -0.35 -12.79
CA ILE A 556 -6.75 0.07 -11.48
C ILE A 556 -7.84 1.15 -11.65
N GLY A 557 -7.61 2.12 -12.53
CA GLY A 557 -8.61 3.16 -12.81
C GLY A 557 -9.92 2.61 -13.39
N ILE A 558 -9.88 1.62 -14.29
CA ILE A 558 -11.06 0.93 -14.81
C ILE A 558 -11.79 0.19 -13.67
N TYR A 559 -11.02 -0.47 -12.83
CA TYR A 559 -11.55 -1.27 -11.72
C TYR A 559 -12.17 -0.42 -10.61
N LEU A 560 -11.55 0.70 -10.23
CA LEU A 560 -12.03 1.54 -9.13
C LEU A 560 -13.36 2.22 -9.47
N PRO A 561 -14.24 2.45 -8.48
CA PRO A 561 -15.31 3.41 -8.63
C PRO A 561 -14.77 4.77 -9.10
N PHE A 562 -15.46 5.39 -10.06
CA PHE A 562 -14.99 6.66 -10.66
C PHE A 562 -14.85 7.79 -9.64
N THR A 563 -15.68 7.76 -8.61
CA THR A 563 -15.62 8.69 -7.48
C THR A 563 -14.24 8.73 -6.82
N LEU A 564 -13.50 7.62 -6.80
CA LEU A 564 -12.16 7.53 -6.20
C LEU A 564 -11.04 8.01 -7.14
N ALA A 565 -11.21 7.87 -8.45
CA ALA A 565 -10.23 8.29 -9.45
C ALA A 565 -10.06 9.83 -9.51
N ILE A 566 -11.15 10.58 -9.31
CA ILE A 566 -11.13 12.05 -9.37
C ILE A 566 -10.27 12.70 -8.28
N PRO A 567 -10.40 12.39 -6.98
CA PRO A 567 -9.55 12.99 -5.96
C PRO A 567 -8.07 12.57 -6.12
N ILE A 568 -7.77 11.35 -6.55
CA ILE A 568 -6.40 10.92 -6.87
C ILE A 568 -5.82 11.80 -7.98
N PHE A 569 -6.56 12.02 -9.06
CA PHE A 569 -6.14 12.89 -10.17
C PHE A 569 -5.94 14.33 -9.71
N SER A 570 -6.87 14.86 -8.92
CA SER A 570 -6.80 16.23 -8.38
C SER A 570 -5.55 16.42 -7.50
N GLY A 571 -5.19 15.44 -6.68
CA GLY A 571 -3.95 15.45 -5.91
C GLY A 571 -2.71 15.49 -6.81
N GLY A 572 -2.72 14.73 -7.90
CA GLY A 572 -1.68 14.76 -8.94
C GLY A 572 -1.54 16.14 -9.60
N ILE A 573 -2.67 16.81 -9.89
CA ILE A 573 -2.69 18.17 -10.43
C ILE A 573 -2.07 19.15 -9.42
N VAL A 574 -2.45 19.09 -8.14
CA VAL A 574 -1.87 19.93 -7.09
C VAL A 574 -0.35 19.74 -7.04
N ARG A 575 0.12 18.48 -7.12
CA ARG A 575 1.57 18.17 -7.16
C ARG A 575 2.25 18.74 -8.40
N HIS A 576 1.60 18.68 -9.57
CA HIS A 576 2.13 19.27 -10.80
C HIS A 576 2.39 20.76 -10.65
N PHE A 577 1.40 21.52 -10.14
CA PHE A 577 1.57 22.95 -9.92
C PHE A 577 2.62 23.27 -8.84
N THR A 578 2.70 22.45 -7.78
CA THR A 578 3.75 22.56 -6.77
C THR A 578 5.13 22.39 -7.39
N ASN A 579 5.35 21.35 -8.20
CA ASN A 579 6.62 21.10 -8.90
C ASN A 579 6.98 22.25 -9.84
N LYS A 580 6.01 22.72 -10.64
CA LYS A 580 6.21 23.83 -11.59
C LYS A 580 6.62 25.13 -10.85
N ARG A 581 6.06 25.39 -9.67
CA ARG A 581 6.44 26.56 -8.86
C ARG A 581 7.84 26.40 -8.28
N ILE A 582 8.20 25.20 -7.83
CA ILE A 582 9.55 24.88 -7.34
C ILE A 582 10.59 25.10 -8.46
N GLU A 583 10.34 24.55 -9.64
CA GLU A 583 11.24 24.70 -10.81
C GLU A 583 11.43 26.16 -11.21
N LYS A 584 10.35 26.97 -11.17
CA LYS A 584 10.43 28.39 -11.47
C LYS A 584 11.27 29.17 -10.45
N SER A 585 11.24 28.77 -9.17
CA SER A 585 11.92 29.49 -8.08
C SER A 585 13.37 29.05 -7.85
N PHE A 586 13.71 27.79 -8.19
CA PHE A 586 15.03 27.21 -7.87
C PHE A 586 15.76 26.63 -9.11
N GLY A 587 15.17 26.73 -10.31
CA GLY A 587 15.72 26.18 -11.55
C GLY A 587 15.57 24.65 -11.66
N SER A 588 15.81 24.10 -12.84
CA SER A 588 16.01 22.65 -13.05
C SER A 588 17.39 22.32 -12.48
N ALA A 589 17.47 21.44 -11.49
CA ALA A 589 18.74 21.07 -10.89
C ALA A 589 19.58 20.27 -11.90
N ASP A 590 20.77 20.77 -12.26
CA ASP A 590 21.84 19.96 -12.82
C ASP A 590 22.29 18.97 -11.73
N GLU A 591 22.18 17.67 -12.04
CA GLU A 591 22.61 16.59 -11.16
C GLU A 591 24.15 16.55 -11.16
N GLU A 592 24.79 17.17 -10.16
CA GLU A 592 26.17 16.86 -9.84
C GLU A 592 26.30 15.39 -9.42
N GLN A 593 27.14 14.63 -10.11
CA GLN A 593 27.44 13.20 -9.87
C GLN A 593 28.26 12.97 -8.57
N ILE A 594 27.80 13.47 -7.45
CA ILE A 594 28.31 13.05 -6.13
C ILE A 594 27.44 11.88 -5.67
N SER A 595 28.04 10.84 -5.10
CA SER A 595 27.22 9.68 -4.66
C SER A 595 26.11 10.15 -3.72
N GLU A 596 24.87 9.84 -4.06
CA GLU A 596 23.67 10.26 -3.29
C GLU A 596 23.80 9.95 -1.80
N TRP A 597 24.50 8.88 -1.45
CA TRP A 597 24.76 8.48 -0.07
C TRP A 597 25.69 9.43 0.69
N GLU A 598 26.74 9.93 0.04
CA GLU A 598 27.66 10.90 0.66
C GLU A 598 27.03 12.28 0.80
N LEU A 599 26.21 12.68 -0.18
CA LEU A 599 25.40 13.89 -0.12
C LEU A 599 24.41 13.87 1.04
N ALA A 600 23.68 12.76 1.21
CA ALA A 600 22.66 12.62 2.25
C ALA A 600 23.22 12.75 3.67
N ILE A 601 24.50 12.38 3.91
CA ILE A 601 25.11 12.42 5.24
C ILE A 601 25.90 13.72 5.49
N LYS A 602 26.49 14.31 4.44
CA LYS A 602 27.32 15.53 4.55
C LYS A 602 26.52 16.85 4.58
N GLN A 603 25.24 16.83 4.21
CA GLN A 603 24.43 18.04 4.14
C GLN A 603 23.97 18.48 5.54
N THR A 604 24.61 19.49 6.08
CA THR A 604 24.17 20.24 7.25
C THR A 604 22.99 21.19 6.95
N ASP A 605 22.79 21.56 5.68
CA ASP A 605 21.68 22.43 5.24
C ASP A 605 20.81 21.70 4.19
N VAL A 606 19.55 21.44 4.55
CA VAL A 606 18.54 20.87 3.63
C VAL A 606 18.26 21.89 2.53
N LYS A 607 18.45 21.49 1.24
CA LYS A 607 18.13 22.38 0.10
C LYS A 607 16.65 22.83 0.19
N PRO A 608 16.35 24.09 -0.11
CA PRO A 608 14.96 24.61 0.00
C PRO A 608 13.94 23.77 -0.77
N LYS A 609 14.33 23.22 -1.93
CA LYS A 609 13.51 22.31 -2.72
C LYS A 609 13.13 21.03 -1.95
N GLU A 610 14.08 20.40 -1.28
CA GLU A 610 13.86 19.19 -0.48
C GLU A 610 12.95 19.47 0.74
N LYS A 611 13.12 20.62 1.37
CA LYS A 611 12.28 21.05 2.51
C LYS A 611 10.83 21.21 2.10
N ILE A 612 10.55 21.76 0.93
CA ILE A 612 9.21 21.92 0.36
C ILE A 612 8.57 20.55 0.10
N ILE A 613 9.28 19.66 -0.58
CA ILE A 613 8.82 18.31 -0.89
C ILE A 613 8.57 17.53 0.39
N ARG A 614 9.46 17.59 1.35
CA ARG A 614 9.33 16.95 2.66
C ARG A 614 8.12 17.45 3.44
N THR A 615 7.87 18.75 3.46
CA THR A 615 6.68 19.34 4.10
C THR A 615 5.40 18.78 3.49
N GLY A 616 5.34 18.72 2.15
CA GLY A 616 4.20 18.13 1.44
C GLY A 616 4.01 16.64 1.74
N LEU A 617 5.09 15.85 1.74
CA LEU A 617 5.05 14.42 2.08
C LEU A 617 4.56 14.16 3.51
N LEU A 618 5.00 14.96 4.48
CA LEU A 618 4.56 14.83 5.87
C LEU A 618 3.09 15.21 6.05
N LEU A 619 2.64 16.27 5.40
CA LEU A 619 1.24 16.69 5.45
C LEU A 619 0.34 15.62 4.81
N THR A 620 0.72 15.09 3.64
CA THR A 620 -0.04 14.04 2.94
C THR A 620 -0.07 12.74 3.71
N ALA A 621 1.07 12.30 4.26
CA ALA A 621 1.12 11.11 5.12
C ALA A 621 0.23 11.28 6.36
N GLY A 622 0.20 12.48 6.95
CA GLY A 622 -0.71 12.81 8.05
C GLY A 622 -2.19 12.72 7.65
N LEU A 623 -2.57 13.28 6.49
CA LEU A 623 -3.95 13.22 5.99
C LEU A 623 -4.40 11.77 5.79
N ILE A 624 -3.55 10.94 5.21
CA ILE A 624 -3.82 9.51 5.00
C ILE A 624 -3.98 8.80 6.35
N ALA A 625 -3.00 8.95 7.24
CA ALA A 625 -3.05 8.29 8.54
C ALA A 625 -4.27 8.74 9.37
N GLY A 626 -4.58 10.03 9.37
CA GLY A 626 -5.72 10.60 10.08
C GLY A 626 -7.07 10.06 9.58
N GLU A 627 -7.30 10.11 8.27
CA GLU A 627 -8.52 9.56 7.67
C GLU A 627 -8.63 8.05 7.92
N ALA A 628 -7.56 7.30 7.69
CA ALA A 628 -7.56 5.85 7.80
C ALA A 628 -7.79 5.37 9.25
N LEU A 629 -7.07 5.95 10.21
CA LEU A 629 -7.25 5.61 11.63
C LEU A 629 -8.64 5.97 12.13
N THR A 630 -9.19 7.10 11.69
CA THR A 630 -10.56 7.47 12.04
C THR A 630 -11.57 6.54 11.36
N GLY A 631 -11.33 6.10 10.12
CA GLY A 631 -12.15 5.08 9.46
C GLY A 631 -12.22 3.77 10.25
N VAL A 632 -11.07 3.30 10.77
CA VAL A 632 -11.00 2.13 11.66
C VAL A 632 -11.72 2.38 12.98
N LEU A 633 -11.52 3.55 13.61
CA LEU A 633 -12.21 3.92 14.85
C LEU A 633 -13.72 3.91 14.67
N VAL A 634 -14.21 4.52 13.59
CA VAL A 634 -15.65 4.57 13.29
C VAL A 634 -16.22 3.17 13.02
N ALA A 635 -15.45 2.27 12.36
CA ALA A 635 -15.86 0.88 12.21
C ALA A 635 -16.16 0.22 13.57
N PHE A 636 -15.30 0.41 14.58
CA PHE A 636 -15.57 -0.09 15.93
C PHE A 636 -16.79 0.56 16.60
N LEU A 637 -17.04 1.85 16.34
CA LEU A 637 -18.25 2.53 16.84
C LEU A 637 -19.52 1.92 16.22
N ILE A 638 -19.52 1.67 14.92
CA ILE A 638 -20.63 1.04 14.19
C ILE A 638 -20.91 -0.36 14.74
N ILE A 639 -19.88 -1.19 14.92
CA ILE A 639 -20.00 -2.54 15.49
C ILE A 639 -20.53 -2.48 16.94
N GLY A 640 -20.11 -1.46 17.71
CA GLY A 640 -20.61 -1.21 19.07
C GLY A 640 -22.04 -0.68 19.12
N GLY A 641 -22.73 -0.50 17.98
CA GLY A 641 -24.08 0.03 17.90
C GLY A 641 -24.19 1.52 18.21
N ILE A 642 -23.05 2.26 18.21
CA ILE A 642 -23.03 3.68 18.52
C ILE A 642 -23.30 4.47 17.25
N ASN A 643 -24.49 5.07 17.15
CA ASN A 643 -24.86 5.97 16.07
C ASN A 643 -24.73 7.43 16.52
N LEU A 644 -23.84 8.18 15.88
CA LEU A 644 -23.59 9.61 16.15
C LEU A 644 -24.08 10.51 15.01
N ALA A 645 -24.81 9.96 14.02
CA ALA A 645 -25.27 10.69 12.83
C ALA A 645 -26.16 11.88 13.23
N ILE A 646 -25.88 13.05 12.64
CA ILE A 646 -26.63 14.28 12.84
C ILE A 646 -27.75 14.42 11.80
N PHE A 647 -27.50 13.92 10.57
CA PHE A 647 -28.44 13.97 9.46
C PHE A 647 -28.71 12.57 8.91
N ASP A 648 -29.94 12.33 8.44
CA ASP A 648 -30.28 11.09 7.74
C ASP A 648 -29.59 11.04 6.37
N PHE A 649 -29.55 12.19 5.65
CA PHE A 649 -28.83 12.35 4.40
C PHE A 649 -27.84 13.49 4.52
N ALA A 650 -26.57 13.19 4.28
CA ALA A 650 -25.48 14.13 4.44
C ALA A 650 -25.51 15.25 3.37
N PRO A 651 -25.40 16.53 3.75
CA PRO A 651 -25.37 17.63 2.77
C PRO A 651 -24.10 17.58 1.91
N VAL A 652 -24.25 17.82 0.61
CA VAL A 652 -23.17 17.69 -0.40
C VAL A 652 -22.20 18.88 -0.37
N LEU A 653 -22.73 20.09 -0.34
CA LEU A 653 -21.92 21.32 -0.51
C LEU A 653 -20.82 21.49 0.54
N PRO A 654 -21.05 21.27 1.84
CA PRO A 654 -20.00 21.39 2.84
C PRO A 654 -18.83 20.43 2.59
N GLY A 655 -19.11 19.18 2.21
CA GLY A 655 -18.10 18.17 1.89
C GLY A 655 -17.19 18.61 0.74
N LEU A 656 -17.78 19.11 -0.34
CA LEU A 656 -17.04 19.61 -1.49
C LEU A 656 -16.17 20.82 -1.15
N LEU A 657 -16.69 21.78 -0.38
CA LEU A 657 -15.94 22.98 0.02
C LEU A 657 -14.76 22.64 0.92
N LEU A 658 -14.95 21.73 1.88
CA LEU A 658 -13.88 21.26 2.76
C LEU A 658 -12.81 20.49 1.97
N TRP A 659 -13.20 19.66 1.02
CA TRP A 659 -12.27 18.93 0.17
C TRP A 659 -11.43 19.89 -0.71
N LEU A 660 -12.06 20.90 -1.33
CA LEU A 660 -11.36 21.96 -2.08
C LEU A 660 -10.39 22.75 -1.18
N PHE A 661 -10.80 23.04 0.06
CA PHE A 661 -9.95 23.70 1.03
C PHE A 661 -8.69 22.87 1.34
N ILE A 662 -8.81 21.55 1.51
CA ILE A 662 -7.64 20.66 1.69
C ILE A 662 -6.73 20.68 0.46
N ALA A 663 -7.30 20.69 -0.76
CA ALA A 663 -6.51 20.79 -1.98
C ALA A 663 -5.69 22.09 -2.03
N LEU A 664 -6.27 23.21 -1.60
CA LEU A 664 -5.58 24.50 -1.47
C LEU A 664 -4.50 24.45 -0.40
N LEU A 665 -4.74 23.84 0.76
CA LEU A 665 -3.74 23.66 1.80
C LEU A 665 -2.56 22.81 1.33
N LEU A 666 -2.80 21.73 0.58
CA LEU A 666 -1.76 20.88 -0.01
C LEU A 666 -0.88 21.62 -1.03
N PHE A 667 -1.41 22.65 -1.67
CA PHE A 667 -0.63 23.54 -2.53
C PHE A 667 0.13 24.59 -1.73
N TYR A 668 -0.57 25.32 -0.83
CA TYR A 668 -0.04 26.49 -0.14
C TYR A 668 1.01 26.14 0.92
N ILE A 669 0.73 25.15 1.77
CA ILE A 669 1.60 24.83 2.94
C ILE A 669 3.03 24.45 2.53
N PRO A 670 3.28 23.57 1.54
CA PRO A 670 4.63 23.28 1.10
C PRO A 670 5.34 24.51 0.53
N LEU A 671 4.62 25.36 -0.22
CA LEU A 671 5.16 26.51 -0.93
C LEU A 671 5.25 27.81 -0.11
N ARG A 672 4.78 27.83 1.15
CA ARG A 672 4.70 29.04 1.98
C ARG A 672 6.03 29.81 2.09
N GLU A 673 7.17 29.10 2.10
CA GLU A 673 8.49 29.73 2.17
C GLU A 673 8.89 30.45 0.87
N ILE A 674 8.36 30.02 -0.27
CA ILE A 674 8.52 30.71 -1.56
C ILE A 674 7.64 31.96 -1.55
N PHE A 675 6.37 31.84 -1.14
CA PHE A 675 5.46 32.99 -1.11
C PHE A 675 5.93 34.09 -0.15
N ALA A 676 6.50 33.72 1.02
CA ALA A 676 7.08 34.66 1.97
C ALA A 676 8.35 35.39 1.47
N LYS A 677 8.98 34.93 0.39
CA LYS A 677 10.10 35.60 -0.26
C LYS A 677 9.68 36.50 -1.42
N ASP A 678 8.52 36.24 -1.99
CA ASP A 678 7.94 37.00 -3.10
C ASP A 678 7.20 38.28 -2.58
N GLU A 679 6.87 38.35 -1.26
CA GLU A 679 6.40 39.53 -0.52
C GLU A 679 7.58 40.34 0.00
#